data_20991f7de774c16e4329574137a6577f
#
_entry.id   20991f7de774c16e4329574137a6577f
#
_cell.length_a   1.000
_cell.length_b   1.000
_cell.length_c   1.000
_cell.angle_alpha   90.00
_cell.angle_beta   90.00
_cell.angle_gamma   90.00
#
_symmetry.space_group_name_H-M   'P 1'
#
loop_
_entity.id
_entity.type
_entity.pdbx_description
1 polymer ?
#
loop_
_entity_poly.entity_id
_entity_poly.type
_entity_poly.pdbx_seq_one_letter_code
_entity_poly.pdbx_strand_id
1 'polypeptide(L)'
;MPRKVTYGVDFDDDYDIYDDYNEDNYDYNYGNGTDDRNTAWDSVEVKHEIKQEVARQNVWRCPICTFDNEEYLSSCDICGVLRNPLVRSNNNGQLSTVAPNLNKPSTSTAPSNKTTNNANTSTSAIPFATSAPSNSKVKSDYVENSHASNVEAHTSNKTTNNLSSELNSMTVTGKSGNSKIDNKEKIPSRVEYKPEKWMLVDQTNDRLTQLNLAIVGHVDSGKSTLSGRLLHLLGQISQKQMHKYEKEAKLQGKGSFAYAWALDESAEERERGITMTVAVAYFNSNKYHVVILDSPGHKDFVPNMISGATQADAAILVIDASLGAFEAGIASAGGQTREHAQLIRSFGVDQIIVSVNKMDAVQYSKDRFDTIKLQLGTFLRSCNFRDSNVSWVPLSAMENQNLVGPASDARFSWYKGPSLLEAIDAFQPPAREYSKPLLMPICDVIKLPSQGQVSACGKLEAGALRNGSKVLVLPSGDVGTVRSLERDSLPCNVARAGDNVAVSLQGVDASSVMSGGVLCHPDFPVAVSDRLELKILVLDVQTPILIGSQLEFHIHHAKEVAKVAKIVSLLDPKTGKVTKKSPRCLLAKQSAIVEVVLQGEVCVDEFSSSRALGRVFLRSLGTTVAVGVVTRVITAKRN
;
A
#
# COMPACT_ATOMS: atom_id res chain seq x y z
N MET A 1 -4.71 -6.38 8.74
CA MET A 1 -6.06 -6.71 8.27
C MET A 1 -6.80 -5.41 8.04
N PRO A 2 -7.60 -5.26 6.96
CA PRO A 2 -8.40 -4.06 6.76
C PRO A 2 -9.42 -3.94 7.89
N ARG A 3 -9.54 -2.78 8.50
CA ARG A 3 -10.53 -2.51 9.54
C ARG A 3 -11.47 -1.39 9.12
N LYS A 4 -12.74 -1.50 9.53
CA LYS A 4 -13.72 -0.44 9.33
C LYS A 4 -13.47 0.67 10.33
N VAL A 5 -13.47 1.90 9.86
CA VAL A 5 -13.55 3.09 10.71
C VAL A 5 -15.01 3.27 11.09
N THR A 6 -15.34 3.05 12.35
CA THR A 6 -16.65 3.35 12.90
C THR A 6 -16.62 4.77 13.45
N TYR A 7 -17.30 5.68 12.79
CA TYR A 7 -17.58 7.00 13.37
C TYR A 7 -18.57 6.76 14.51
N GLY A 8 -18.09 6.81 15.77
CA GLY A 8 -18.90 6.49 16.94
C GLY A 8 -20.22 7.24 16.94
N VAL A 9 -21.31 6.49 16.99
CA VAL A 9 -22.60 7.02 17.37
C VAL A 9 -22.54 7.14 18.89
N ASP A 10 -22.30 8.36 19.36
CA ASP A 10 -22.37 8.65 20.80
C ASP A 10 -23.79 8.37 21.25
N PHE A 11 -23.99 7.33 22.06
CA PHE A 11 -25.17 7.24 22.90
C PHE A 11 -25.02 8.35 23.95
N ASP A 12 -25.98 9.28 23.91
CA ASP A 12 -26.10 10.39 24.85
C ASP A 12 -26.19 9.83 26.27
N ASP A 13 -25.12 9.96 27.04
CA ASP A 13 -25.20 10.04 28.48
C ASP A 13 -25.25 11.53 28.81
N ASP A 14 -26.48 12.01 29.02
CA ASP A 14 -26.80 13.32 29.56
C ASP A 14 -26.12 13.48 30.95
N TYR A 15 -25.04 14.25 31.00
CA TYR A 15 -24.65 14.98 32.19
C TYR A 15 -24.32 16.42 31.76
N ASP A 16 -25.34 17.28 31.92
CA ASP A 16 -25.23 18.72 31.93
C ASP A 16 -24.31 19.17 33.06
N ILE A 17 -23.14 19.70 32.71
CA ILE A 17 -22.41 20.65 33.56
C ILE A 17 -22.28 21.93 32.73
N TYR A 18 -23.14 22.89 33.09
CA TYR A 18 -23.02 24.27 32.69
C TYR A 18 -21.68 24.83 33.18
N ASP A 19 -20.83 25.27 32.26
CA ASP A 19 -19.84 26.32 32.51
C ASP A 19 -19.99 27.35 31.39
N ASP A 20 -20.78 28.35 31.80
CA ASP A 20 -20.97 29.63 31.11
C ASP A 20 -19.71 30.48 31.33
N TYR A 21 -18.94 30.76 30.31
CA TYR A 21 -17.97 31.86 30.31
C TYR A 21 -18.16 32.74 29.08
N ASN A 22 -18.89 33.83 29.35
CA ASN A 22 -18.91 35.01 28.52
C ASN A 22 -17.50 35.59 28.39
N GLU A 23 -17.05 35.81 27.16
CA GLU A 23 -16.12 36.85 26.79
C GLU A 23 -16.91 38.16 26.75
N ASP A 24 -16.47 39.16 27.54
CA ASP A 24 -16.43 40.53 27.06
C ASP A 24 -15.63 41.46 28.00
N ASN A 25 -14.58 41.98 27.44
CA ASN A 25 -14.13 43.39 27.39
C ASN A 25 -13.86 44.25 28.65
N TYR A 26 -12.64 44.80 28.60
CA TYR A 26 -12.18 46.17 28.88
C TYR A 26 -11.87 46.66 30.29
N ASP A 27 -10.63 47.08 30.37
CA ASP A 27 -10.06 48.35 30.78
C ASP A 27 -9.77 48.70 32.26
N TYR A 28 -8.48 48.97 32.43
CA TYR A 28 -7.80 49.93 33.31
C TYR A 28 -8.52 50.47 34.56
N ASN A 29 -8.00 50.29 35.76
CA ASN A 29 -7.32 51.41 36.44
C ASN A 29 -6.79 51.05 37.85
N TYR A 30 -5.74 51.82 38.22
CA TYR A 30 -5.07 51.97 39.50
C TYR A 30 -5.96 52.04 40.75
N GLY A 31 -5.45 51.50 41.86
CA GLY A 31 -5.88 51.97 43.19
C GLY A 31 -5.27 51.19 44.37
N ASN A 32 -4.32 51.78 45.03
CA ASN A 32 -3.77 51.46 46.35
C ASN A 32 -4.84 51.25 47.44
N GLY A 33 -4.58 50.36 48.39
CA GLY A 33 -5.28 50.39 49.68
C GLY A 33 -4.99 49.21 50.57
N THR A 34 -4.20 49.45 51.56
CA THR A 34 -3.80 48.71 52.74
C THR A 34 -4.95 48.14 53.60
N ASP A 35 -4.59 47.14 54.37
CA ASP A 35 -4.91 46.79 55.75
C ASP A 35 -5.76 45.56 56.06
N ASP A 36 -5.04 44.68 56.73
CA ASP A 36 -5.31 43.93 57.98
C ASP A 36 -6.67 43.26 58.26
N ARG A 37 -6.62 41.99 58.52
CA ARG A 37 -6.84 41.27 59.77
C ARG A 37 -7.27 39.84 59.65
N ASN A 38 -6.38 39.01 60.23
CA ASN A 38 -6.63 37.75 60.94
C ASN A 38 -8.04 37.14 60.95
N THR A 39 -8.12 35.85 60.52
CA THR A 39 -8.56 34.76 61.44
C THR A 39 -8.14 33.42 60.89
N ALA A 40 -7.48 32.64 61.75
CA ALA A 40 -7.12 31.24 61.56
C ALA A 40 -8.36 30.36 61.53
N TRP A 41 -8.32 29.25 60.77
CA TRP A 41 -8.83 27.92 61.12
C TRP A 41 -8.25 26.86 60.23
N ASP A 42 -7.57 25.96 60.84
CA ASP A 42 -7.22 24.56 60.62
C ASP A 42 -6.92 24.00 59.24
N SER A 43 -5.70 23.52 59.22
CA SER A 43 -5.04 22.62 58.31
C SER A 43 -5.71 21.24 58.21
N VAL A 44 -6.06 20.81 57.02
CA VAL A 44 -6.07 19.40 56.64
C VAL A 44 -5.09 19.23 55.48
N GLU A 45 -3.95 18.67 55.82
CA GLU A 45 -2.94 18.24 54.83
C GLU A 45 -3.53 17.13 53.95
N VAL A 46 -3.80 17.45 52.68
CA VAL A 46 -3.90 16.46 51.61
C VAL A 46 -2.54 16.42 50.95
N LYS A 47 -1.78 15.39 51.23
CA LYS A 47 -0.53 15.07 50.54
C LYS A 47 -0.85 14.75 49.09
N HIS A 48 -0.61 15.69 48.20
CA HIS A 48 -0.38 15.41 46.79
C HIS A 48 1.02 14.81 46.67
N GLU A 49 1.06 13.49 46.44
CA GLU A 49 2.26 12.83 45.93
C GLU A 49 2.53 13.37 44.52
N ILE A 50 3.50 14.25 44.44
CA ILE A 50 4.17 14.57 43.17
C ILE A 50 4.93 13.30 42.78
N LYS A 51 4.38 12.52 41.85
CA LYS A 51 5.15 11.52 41.14
C LYS A 51 6.24 12.25 40.37
N GLN A 52 7.45 12.21 40.91
CA GLN A 52 8.65 12.58 40.18
C GLN A 52 8.69 11.78 38.89
N GLU A 53 8.70 12.47 37.74
CA GLU A 53 9.15 11.91 36.50
C GLU A 53 10.56 11.36 36.70
N VAL A 54 10.64 10.04 36.79
CA VAL A 54 11.92 9.33 36.67
C VAL A 54 12.41 9.61 35.26
N ALA A 55 13.40 10.48 35.14
CA ALA A 55 14.13 10.70 33.90
C ALA A 55 14.53 9.33 33.33
N ARG A 56 13.97 8.95 32.19
CA ARG A 56 14.38 7.79 31.41
C ARG A 56 15.79 8.04 30.90
N GLN A 57 16.79 7.80 31.71
CA GLN A 57 18.18 7.74 31.32
C GLN A 57 18.39 6.35 30.73
N ASN A 58 18.96 6.30 29.53
CA ASN A 58 19.48 5.15 28.78
C ASN A 58 18.58 4.61 27.65
N VAL A 59 18.10 5.49 26.80
CA VAL A 59 17.50 5.12 25.51
C VAL A 59 18.19 5.87 24.36
N TRP A 60 18.27 5.25 23.16
CA TRP A 60 18.70 5.93 21.95
C TRP A 60 17.60 5.88 20.90
N ARG A 61 17.35 7.00 20.23
CA ARG A 61 16.33 7.14 19.19
C ARG A 61 16.87 6.72 17.84
N CYS A 62 16.18 5.80 17.18
CA CYS A 62 16.54 5.36 15.82
C CYS A 62 16.36 6.52 14.82
N PRO A 63 17.38 6.84 14.00
CA PRO A 63 17.28 7.94 13.04
C PRO A 63 16.40 7.61 11.83
N ILE A 64 15.98 6.34 11.66
CA ILE A 64 15.16 5.91 10.53
C ILE A 64 13.69 5.78 10.90
N CYS A 65 13.36 5.05 11.99
CA CYS A 65 11.97 4.82 12.39
C CYS A 65 11.57 5.61 13.65
N THR A 66 12.47 6.45 14.18
CA THR A 66 12.29 7.29 15.38
C THR A 66 11.92 6.52 16.66
N PHE A 67 12.04 5.20 16.67
CA PHE A 67 11.79 4.36 17.83
C PHE A 67 12.88 4.54 18.89
N ASP A 68 12.49 4.64 20.15
CA ASP A 68 13.40 4.77 21.28
C ASP A 68 13.79 3.36 21.76
N ASN A 69 15.05 3.00 21.51
CA ASN A 69 15.63 1.70 21.84
C ASN A 69 16.39 1.78 23.16
N GLU A 70 16.45 0.68 23.89
CA GLU A 70 17.26 0.59 25.10
C GLU A 70 18.76 0.71 24.79
N GLU A 71 19.53 1.31 25.69
CA GLU A 71 20.94 1.68 25.44
C GLU A 71 21.85 0.50 25.09
N TYR A 72 21.55 -0.69 25.55
CA TYR A 72 22.34 -1.90 25.29
C TYR A 72 22.12 -2.48 23.89
N LEU A 73 21.07 -2.09 23.18
CA LEU A 73 20.81 -2.56 21.82
C LEU A 73 21.75 -1.91 20.82
N SER A 74 22.44 -2.73 20.05
CA SER A 74 23.35 -2.29 18.98
C SER A 74 22.62 -2.03 17.65
N SER A 75 21.38 -2.44 17.54
CA SER A 75 20.50 -2.21 16.39
C SER A 75 19.10 -1.84 16.88
N CYS A 76 18.36 -1.13 16.05
CA CYS A 76 16.97 -0.80 16.33
C CYS A 76 16.11 -2.05 16.30
N ASP A 77 15.33 -2.27 17.35
CA ASP A 77 14.49 -3.45 17.53
C ASP A 77 13.33 -3.49 16.50
N ILE A 78 12.93 -2.33 15.98
CA ILE A 78 11.84 -2.21 15.00
C ILE A 78 12.33 -2.35 13.55
N CYS A 79 13.39 -1.64 13.15
CA CYS A 79 13.80 -1.58 11.75
C CYS A 79 15.19 -2.19 11.47
N GLY A 80 15.85 -2.76 12.48
CA GLY A 80 17.14 -3.42 12.36
C GLY A 80 18.32 -2.51 12.02
N VAL A 81 18.12 -1.19 11.99
CA VAL A 81 19.21 -0.23 11.70
C VAL A 81 20.20 -0.22 12.85
N LEU A 82 21.49 -0.37 12.52
CA LEU A 82 22.54 -0.34 13.49
C LEU A 82 22.67 1.04 14.14
N ARG A 83 22.80 1.06 15.47
CA ARG A 83 23.13 2.28 16.22
C ARG A 83 24.48 2.79 15.74
N ASN A 84 24.55 4.06 15.33
CA ASN A 84 25.81 4.65 14.91
C ASN A 84 26.77 4.76 16.12
N PRO A 85 27.95 4.10 16.14
CA PRO A 85 28.78 3.99 17.33
C PRO A 85 29.58 5.27 17.68
N LEU A 86 29.33 6.39 17.00
CA LEU A 86 30.21 7.56 17.02
C LEU A 86 29.76 8.73 17.90
N VAL A 87 28.77 8.59 18.78
CA VAL A 87 28.46 9.68 19.73
C VAL A 87 28.37 9.12 21.14
N ARG A 88 29.49 8.97 21.80
CA ARG A 88 29.54 8.98 23.28
C ARG A 88 29.72 10.44 23.71
N SER A 89 28.70 11.02 24.29
CA SER A 89 28.80 12.31 24.95
C SER A 89 29.58 12.12 26.25
N ASN A 90 30.84 12.51 26.26
CA ASN A 90 31.55 12.74 27.50
C ASN A 90 31.21 14.14 28.00
N ASN A 91 30.97 14.30 29.28
CA ASN A 91 30.61 15.53 29.98
C ASN A 91 31.69 16.65 29.96
N ASN A 92 32.54 16.69 28.95
CA ASN A 92 33.47 17.79 28.71
C ASN A 92 33.55 18.02 27.20
N GLY A 93 32.96 19.07 26.73
CA GLY A 93 32.74 19.51 25.37
C GLY A 93 33.93 19.57 24.42
N GLN A 94 34.48 18.42 24.03
CA GLN A 94 35.38 18.33 22.87
C GLN A 94 35.04 17.13 22.00
N LEU A 95 34.77 17.39 20.71
CA LEU A 95 34.57 16.39 19.68
C LEU A 95 35.93 15.81 19.23
N SER A 96 36.11 14.48 19.32
CA SER A 96 37.19 13.78 18.64
C SER A 96 36.62 12.62 17.82
N THR A 97 36.98 12.60 16.54
CA THR A 97 36.62 11.55 15.57
C THR A 97 37.68 10.45 15.56
N VAL A 98 37.30 9.20 15.77
CA VAL A 98 38.17 8.03 15.62
C VAL A 98 37.55 7.10 14.57
N ALA A 99 38.33 6.78 13.54
CA ALA A 99 37.97 5.86 12.46
C ALA A 99 38.05 4.39 12.91
N PRO A 100 37.17 3.50 12.46
CA PRO A 100 37.17 2.10 12.87
C PRO A 100 38.15 1.26 12.04
N ASN A 101 38.98 0.48 12.73
CA ASN A 101 39.82 -0.56 12.17
C ASN A 101 39.02 -1.87 12.01
N LEU A 102 38.97 -2.40 10.81
CA LEU A 102 38.40 -3.71 10.49
C LEU A 102 39.36 -4.83 10.90
N ASN A 103 39.01 -5.65 11.87
CA ASN A 103 39.68 -6.92 12.14
C ASN A 103 38.74 -8.12 11.93
N LYS A 104 39.20 -9.04 11.08
CA LYS A 104 38.68 -10.38 10.83
C LYS A 104 38.93 -11.33 12.02
N PRO A 105 38.12 -12.39 12.18
CA PRO A 105 38.28 -13.34 13.27
C PRO A 105 39.46 -14.32 13.03
N SER A 106 40.19 -14.57 14.10
CA SER A 106 41.32 -15.50 14.20
C SER A 106 40.85 -16.92 14.54
N THR A 107 41.40 -17.90 13.83
CA THR A 107 41.49 -19.30 14.29
C THR A 107 42.90 -19.60 14.73
N SER A 108 42.99 -20.29 15.85
CA SER A 108 44.20 -20.71 16.56
C SER A 108 45.03 -21.76 15.83
N THR A 109 46.36 -21.64 15.81
CA THR A 109 47.37 -22.61 16.32
C THR A 109 48.79 -22.12 16.01
N ALA A 110 49.61 -22.09 17.02
CA ALA A 110 51.05 -21.86 16.99
C ALA A 110 51.81 -23.20 16.82
N PRO A 111 53.19 -23.29 16.79
CA PRO A 111 54.21 -22.26 16.64
C PRO A 111 55.40 -22.66 15.68
N SER A 112 56.28 -21.75 15.45
CA SER A 112 57.71 -21.83 15.45
C SER A 112 58.53 -21.30 14.24
N ASN A 113 59.38 -20.36 14.61
CA ASN A 113 60.81 -20.14 14.27
C ASN A 113 61.32 -19.58 12.92
N LYS A 114 61.92 -18.40 13.13
CA LYS A 114 63.26 -17.95 12.62
C LYS A 114 63.44 -17.62 11.12
N THR A 115 63.89 -16.50 10.81
CA THR A 115 65.09 -15.72 10.76
C THR A 115 65.25 -14.92 9.46
N THR A 116 65.61 -13.67 9.64
CA THR A 116 66.61 -12.84 8.94
C THR A 116 66.37 -12.29 7.53
N ASN A 117 66.43 -10.96 7.56
CA ASN A 117 67.26 -10.05 6.78
C ASN A 117 66.84 -9.44 5.44
N ASN A 118 66.83 -8.11 5.55
CA ASN A 118 67.48 -7.12 4.65
C ASN A 118 66.95 -6.97 3.22
N ALA A 119 66.71 -5.84 2.80
CA ALA A 119 67.21 -4.50 2.75
C ALA A 119 66.92 -3.88 1.37
N ASN A 120 66.60 -2.62 1.42
CA ASN A 120 67.00 -1.56 0.50
C ASN A 120 66.22 -1.27 -0.81
N THR A 121 65.71 -0.08 -0.77
CA THR A 121 66.00 1.11 -1.64
C THR A 121 65.39 1.04 -3.04
N SER A 122 64.77 2.06 -3.61
CA SER A 122 64.83 3.50 -3.56
C SER A 122 63.92 4.09 -4.63
N THR A 123 63.29 5.22 -4.30
CA THR A 123 63.17 6.47 -5.09
C THR A 123 62.78 6.41 -6.58
N SER A 124 61.78 7.18 -7.06
CA SER A 124 61.71 8.63 -7.26
C SER A 124 60.45 8.98 -8.07
N ALA A 125 59.59 9.89 -7.66
CA ALA A 125 59.50 11.30 -8.03
C ALA A 125 58.96 11.62 -9.44
N ILE A 126 57.79 12.18 -9.46
CA ILE A 126 57.05 13.30 -10.12
C ILE A 126 57.91 14.12 -11.16
N PRO A 127 57.38 14.82 -12.24
CA PRO A 127 56.31 15.80 -12.17
C PRO A 127 55.47 16.09 -13.47
N PHE A 128 54.33 16.78 -13.23
CA PHE A 128 53.66 17.91 -13.94
C PHE A 128 54.00 18.23 -15.41
N ALA A 129 52.94 18.52 -16.22
CA ALA A 129 52.70 19.83 -16.84
C ALA A 129 51.45 19.94 -17.68
N THR A 130 50.74 20.98 -17.42
CA THR A 130 49.73 21.80 -18.07
C THR A 130 49.90 22.10 -19.56
N SER A 131 48.81 22.24 -20.33
CA SER A 131 48.47 23.46 -21.09
C SER A 131 47.25 23.31 -22.02
N ALA A 132 46.33 24.25 -21.95
CA ALA A 132 45.47 24.73 -23.05
C ALA A 132 46.15 25.98 -23.65
N PRO A 133 45.68 26.71 -24.70
CA PRO A 133 44.38 26.76 -25.40
C PRO A 133 44.50 27.03 -26.94
N SER A 134 43.39 27.20 -27.66
CA SER A 134 43.05 28.36 -28.46
C SER A 134 42.25 28.07 -29.76
N ASN A 135 41.16 28.79 -29.88
CA ASN A 135 40.41 29.39 -30.97
C ASN A 135 40.86 29.23 -32.43
N SER A 136 39.85 28.99 -33.31
CA SER A 136 39.58 29.95 -34.41
C SER A 136 38.21 29.74 -35.06
N LYS A 137 37.54 30.88 -35.28
CA LYS A 137 36.34 31.13 -36.10
C LYS A 137 36.62 30.93 -37.58
N VAL A 138 35.60 30.64 -38.41
CA VAL A 138 35.25 31.40 -39.64
C VAL A 138 33.82 31.04 -40.10
N LYS A 139 33.18 32.04 -40.64
CA LYS A 139 31.80 32.29 -41.05
C LYS A 139 31.42 31.75 -42.42
N SER A 140 30.07 31.74 -42.62
CA SER A 140 29.20 32.22 -43.75
C SER A 140 28.90 31.16 -44.81
N ASP A 141 27.78 31.08 -45.50
CA ASP A 141 26.59 31.87 -45.76
C ASP A 141 25.57 30.99 -46.51
N TYR A 142 24.30 31.29 -46.33
CA TYR A 142 23.11 31.18 -47.20
C TYR A 142 23.05 30.18 -48.38
N VAL A 143 21.93 29.42 -48.50
CA VAL A 143 20.83 29.59 -49.48
C VAL A 143 19.75 28.51 -49.30
N GLU A 144 18.49 28.95 -49.29
CA GLU A 144 17.25 28.17 -49.41
C GLU A 144 17.19 27.28 -50.68
N ASN A 145 16.62 26.09 -50.55
CA ASN A 145 15.47 25.75 -51.40
C ASN A 145 14.80 24.43 -51.02
N SER A 146 13.49 24.47 -51.12
CA SER A 146 12.48 23.45 -50.96
C SER A 146 12.69 22.21 -51.83
N HIS A 147 12.45 21.02 -51.30
CA HIS A 147 11.53 20.01 -51.87
C HIS A 147 11.38 18.79 -50.95
N ALA A 148 10.14 18.34 -50.87
CA ALA A 148 9.71 17.18 -50.12
C ALA A 148 10.24 15.87 -50.73
N SER A 149 10.69 14.95 -49.87
CA SER A 149 10.56 13.52 -50.10
C SER A 149 10.83 12.74 -48.78
N ASN A 150 9.93 11.81 -48.48
CA ASN A 150 9.96 10.85 -47.42
C ASN A 150 11.26 10.06 -47.38
N VAL A 151 11.93 10.02 -46.23
CA VAL A 151 12.85 8.93 -45.87
C VAL A 151 12.73 8.68 -44.37
N GLU A 152 12.35 7.48 -44.07
CA GLU A 152 12.32 6.92 -42.71
C GLU A 152 13.70 6.99 -42.08
N ALA A 153 13.80 7.69 -40.96
CA ALA A 153 14.97 7.62 -40.09
C ALA A 153 14.71 6.68 -38.94
N HIS A 154 15.24 5.47 -39.01
CA HIS A 154 15.44 4.57 -37.88
C HIS A 154 16.40 5.22 -36.90
N THR A 155 15.88 5.65 -35.75
CA THR A 155 16.70 5.92 -34.59
C THR A 155 16.34 4.91 -33.49
N SER A 156 17.33 4.11 -33.17
CA SER A 156 17.39 3.14 -32.10
C SER A 156 17.23 3.80 -30.75
N ASN A 157 16.03 3.68 -30.13
CA ASN A 157 15.82 3.80 -28.71
C ASN A 157 14.74 2.79 -28.31
N LYS A 158 15.18 1.56 -28.11
CA LYS A 158 14.36 0.46 -27.57
C LYS A 158 15.16 -0.25 -26.50
N THR A 159 14.95 0.15 -25.28
CA THR A 159 15.18 -0.77 -24.13
C THR A 159 14.62 -0.15 -22.85
N THR A 160 13.30 -0.11 -22.66
CA THR A 160 12.67 0.02 -21.32
C THR A 160 11.13 -0.07 -21.35
N ASN A 161 10.51 -0.67 -22.36
CA ASN A 161 9.06 -0.79 -22.34
C ASN A 161 8.67 -2.26 -22.35
N ASN A 162 8.15 -2.80 -21.25
CA ASN A 162 7.16 -3.90 -21.20
C ASN A 162 7.18 -4.67 -19.89
N LEU A 163 6.82 -4.01 -18.75
CA LEU A 163 6.72 -4.75 -17.49
C LEU A 163 5.28 -5.16 -17.11
N SER A 164 4.26 -4.56 -17.69
CA SER A 164 2.88 -4.85 -17.29
C SER A 164 1.88 -5.07 -18.42
N SER A 165 2.24 -4.85 -19.69
CA SER A 165 1.39 -5.26 -20.82
C SER A 165 1.21 -6.77 -20.87
N GLU A 166 2.18 -7.50 -20.31
CA GLU A 166 2.12 -8.95 -20.26
C GLU A 166 1.08 -9.50 -19.30
N LEU A 167 0.82 -8.82 -18.18
CA LEU A 167 -0.20 -9.25 -17.21
C LEU A 167 -1.64 -9.04 -17.73
N ASN A 168 -1.87 -8.06 -18.60
CA ASN A 168 -3.19 -7.79 -19.16
C ASN A 168 -3.41 -8.35 -20.57
N SER A 169 -2.35 -8.70 -21.32
CA SER A 169 -2.45 -9.28 -22.66
C SER A 169 -2.49 -10.81 -22.69
N MET A 170 -2.67 -11.45 -21.53
CA MET A 170 -2.79 -12.91 -21.43
C MET A 170 -4.17 -13.44 -21.85
N THR A 171 -4.68 -12.97 -22.97
CA THR A 171 -5.77 -13.66 -23.65
C THR A 171 -5.16 -14.84 -24.44
N VAL A 172 -5.47 -16.03 -24.00
CA VAL A 172 -5.08 -17.27 -24.69
C VAL A 172 -5.86 -17.38 -25.97
N THR A 173 -5.27 -17.01 -27.10
CA THR A 173 -5.78 -17.45 -28.41
C THR A 173 -5.27 -18.86 -28.70
N GLY A 174 -6.04 -19.84 -28.26
CA GLY A 174 -5.84 -21.23 -28.65
C GLY A 174 -6.23 -21.44 -30.10
N LYS A 175 -5.28 -21.55 -31.02
CA LYS A 175 -5.52 -22.17 -32.32
C LYS A 175 -5.46 -23.68 -32.18
N SER A 176 -6.61 -24.28 -32.35
CA SER A 176 -6.85 -25.72 -32.50
C SER A 176 -6.00 -26.30 -33.64
N GLY A 177 -5.09 -27.18 -33.31
CA GLY A 177 -4.47 -28.11 -34.24
C GLY A 177 -5.06 -29.50 -34.00
N ASN A 178 -5.83 -29.99 -34.97
CA ASN A 178 -6.41 -31.35 -34.97
C ASN A 178 -5.33 -32.44 -34.91
N SER A 179 -5.31 -33.21 -33.84
CA SER A 179 -4.84 -34.58 -33.90
C SER A 179 -5.81 -35.47 -33.12
N LYS A 180 -6.48 -36.35 -33.86
CA LYS A 180 -7.37 -37.40 -33.33
C LYS A 180 -6.57 -38.36 -32.47
N ILE A 181 -6.97 -38.50 -31.20
CA ILE A 181 -6.81 -39.74 -30.42
C ILE A 181 -8.09 -39.88 -29.61
N ASP A 182 -8.84 -40.92 -29.96
CA ASP A 182 -10.03 -41.34 -29.25
C ASP A 182 -9.67 -41.92 -27.86
N ASN A 183 -10.13 -41.21 -26.80
CA ASN A 183 -10.49 -41.85 -25.55
C ASN A 183 -11.57 -40.99 -24.90
N LYS A 184 -12.81 -41.43 -25.06
CA LYS A 184 -13.98 -40.85 -24.41
C LYS A 184 -14.00 -41.24 -22.93
N GLU A 185 -13.35 -40.47 -22.07
CA GLU A 185 -13.82 -40.30 -20.70
C GLU A 185 -14.89 -39.22 -20.72
N LYS A 186 -16.11 -39.56 -20.37
CA LYS A 186 -17.23 -38.64 -20.20
C LYS A 186 -16.87 -37.66 -19.10
N ILE A 187 -16.44 -36.48 -19.49
CA ILE A 187 -16.41 -35.31 -18.59
C ILE A 187 -17.87 -35.03 -18.21
N PRO A 188 -18.24 -35.02 -16.90
CA PRO A 188 -19.59 -34.66 -16.50
C PRO A 188 -19.90 -33.26 -17.06
N SER A 189 -21.04 -33.13 -17.70
CA SER A 189 -21.51 -31.84 -18.24
C SER A 189 -21.51 -30.81 -17.12
N ARG A 190 -20.64 -29.81 -17.25
CA ARG A 190 -20.56 -28.68 -16.29
C ARG A 190 -21.93 -28.02 -16.29
N VAL A 191 -22.61 -28.05 -15.16
CA VAL A 191 -23.91 -27.40 -14.99
C VAL A 191 -23.72 -25.92 -15.33
N GLU A 192 -24.47 -25.40 -16.29
CA GLU A 192 -24.43 -24.00 -16.68
C GLU A 192 -25.11 -23.15 -15.59
N TYR A 193 -24.38 -22.18 -15.03
CA TYR A 193 -24.94 -21.27 -14.04
C TYR A 193 -25.98 -20.35 -14.67
N LYS A 194 -27.17 -20.25 -14.07
CA LYS A 194 -28.23 -19.36 -14.50
C LYS A 194 -28.52 -18.34 -13.40
N PRO A 195 -28.19 -17.05 -13.63
CA PRO A 195 -28.46 -16.00 -12.63
C PRO A 195 -29.96 -15.80 -12.43
N GLU A 196 -30.37 -15.60 -11.18
CA GLU A 196 -31.74 -15.22 -10.84
C GLU A 196 -32.00 -13.75 -11.19
N LYS A 197 -33.26 -13.40 -11.50
CA LYS A 197 -33.63 -12.02 -11.92
C LYS A 197 -33.25 -10.95 -10.88
N TRP A 198 -33.36 -11.23 -9.59
CA TRP A 198 -33.01 -10.29 -8.51
C TRP A 198 -31.50 -9.96 -8.44
N MET A 199 -30.65 -10.77 -9.02
CA MET A 199 -29.20 -10.55 -9.07
C MET A 199 -28.84 -9.44 -10.07
N LEU A 200 -29.63 -9.33 -11.13
CA LEU A 200 -29.43 -8.31 -12.17
C LEU A 200 -29.84 -6.94 -11.63
N VAL A 201 -29.15 -5.92 -12.07
CA VAL A 201 -29.39 -4.54 -11.63
C VAL A 201 -30.70 -4.04 -12.28
N ASP A 202 -31.70 -3.70 -11.49
CA ASP A 202 -32.82 -2.90 -11.95
C ASP A 202 -32.32 -1.47 -12.21
N GLN A 203 -32.54 -0.96 -13.43
CA GLN A 203 -32.11 0.40 -13.85
C GLN A 203 -32.86 1.52 -13.10
N THR A 204 -33.80 1.18 -12.23
CA THR A 204 -34.66 2.13 -11.49
C THR A 204 -34.15 2.49 -10.09
N ASN A 205 -33.03 1.95 -9.65
CA ASN A 205 -32.48 2.31 -8.35
C ASN A 205 -31.55 3.53 -8.48
N ASP A 206 -31.97 4.67 -7.92
CA ASP A 206 -31.19 5.93 -7.73
C ASP A 206 -29.94 5.78 -6.83
N ARG A 207 -29.37 4.60 -6.78
CA ARG A 207 -28.27 4.27 -5.88
C ARG A 207 -26.93 4.51 -6.55
N LEU A 208 -26.07 5.27 -5.87
CA LEU A 208 -24.70 5.49 -6.31
C LEU A 208 -23.94 4.17 -6.45
N THR A 209 -23.23 4.01 -7.56
CA THR A 209 -22.35 2.84 -7.78
C THR A 209 -21.16 2.90 -6.83
N GLN A 210 -20.80 1.77 -6.22
CA GLN A 210 -19.66 1.71 -5.32
C GLN A 210 -18.35 1.71 -6.09
N LEU A 211 -17.39 2.56 -5.62
CA LEU A 211 -16.02 2.67 -6.10
C LEU A 211 -15.08 2.36 -4.95
N ASN A 212 -14.29 1.29 -5.06
CA ASN A 212 -13.28 0.92 -4.07
C ASN A 212 -11.95 1.60 -4.44
N LEU A 213 -11.48 2.52 -3.61
CA LEU A 213 -10.38 3.44 -3.88
C LEU A 213 -9.23 3.21 -2.90
N ALA A 214 -8.11 2.66 -3.38
CA ALA A 214 -6.92 2.49 -2.56
C ALA A 214 -6.11 3.79 -2.47
N ILE A 215 -5.73 4.18 -1.26
CA ILE A 215 -4.82 5.30 -1.00
C ILE A 215 -3.44 4.72 -0.68
N VAL A 216 -2.46 4.99 -1.53
CA VAL A 216 -1.12 4.40 -1.44
C VAL A 216 -0.04 5.45 -1.62
N GLY A 217 1.20 5.16 -1.22
CA GLY A 217 2.34 6.08 -1.33
C GLY A 217 3.38 5.82 -0.24
N HIS A 218 4.48 6.53 -0.33
CA HIS A 218 5.58 6.41 0.64
C HIS A 218 5.14 6.74 2.07
N VAL A 219 5.92 6.30 3.07
CA VAL A 219 5.74 6.73 4.46
C VAL A 219 5.76 8.27 4.53
N ASP A 220 4.98 8.85 5.43
CA ASP A 220 4.87 10.31 5.66
C ASP A 220 4.44 11.17 4.46
N SER A 221 4.00 10.56 3.35
CA SER A 221 3.44 11.33 2.21
C SER A 221 2.10 12.01 2.50
N GLY A 222 1.49 11.72 3.67
CA GLY A 222 0.23 12.32 4.12
C GLY A 222 -1.02 11.59 3.63
N LYS A 223 -0.97 10.26 3.43
CA LYS A 223 -2.11 9.43 3.01
C LYS A 223 -3.29 9.53 3.96
N SER A 224 -3.11 9.13 5.22
CA SER A 224 -4.17 9.15 6.23
C SER A 224 -4.63 10.58 6.57
N THR A 225 -3.72 11.58 6.52
CA THR A 225 -4.07 13.00 6.65
C THR A 225 -4.97 13.46 5.51
N LEU A 226 -4.65 13.08 4.27
CA LEU A 226 -5.46 13.39 3.08
C LEU A 226 -6.84 12.74 3.18
N SER A 227 -6.89 11.47 3.52
CA SER A 227 -8.13 10.70 3.68
C SER A 227 -9.01 11.28 4.78
N GLY A 228 -8.46 11.54 5.96
CA GLY A 228 -9.19 12.13 7.09
C GLY A 228 -9.65 13.56 6.82
N ARG A 229 -8.82 14.38 6.13
CA ARG A 229 -9.24 15.73 5.72
C ARG A 229 -10.40 15.69 4.73
N LEU A 230 -10.33 14.79 3.74
CA LEU A 230 -11.39 14.62 2.75
C LEU A 230 -12.71 14.19 3.42
N LEU A 231 -12.66 13.22 4.33
CA LEU A 231 -13.81 12.76 5.10
C LEU A 231 -14.42 13.88 5.96
N HIS A 232 -13.59 14.70 6.58
CA HIS A 232 -14.06 15.85 7.36
C HIS A 232 -14.75 16.89 6.48
N LEU A 233 -14.16 17.25 5.34
CA LEU A 233 -14.75 18.22 4.39
C LEU A 233 -16.05 17.75 3.79
N LEU A 234 -16.23 16.43 3.64
CA LEU A 234 -17.46 15.80 3.13
C LEU A 234 -18.47 15.46 4.24
N GLY A 235 -18.24 15.90 5.48
CA GLY A 235 -19.17 15.78 6.60
C GLY A 235 -19.29 14.38 7.20
N GLN A 236 -18.37 13.46 6.86
CA GLN A 236 -18.34 12.11 7.45
C GLN A 236 -17.76 12.12 8.87
N ILE A 237 -16.93 13.09 9.19
CA ILE A 237 -16.38 13.33 10.53
C ILE A 237 -16.98 14.63 11.04
N SER A 238 -17.72 14.56 12.15
CA SER A 238 -18.33 15.73 12.76
C SER A 238 -17.28 16.72 13.28
N GLN A 239 -17.64 18.01 13.35
CA GLN A 239 -16.78 19.04 13.92
C GLN A 239 -16.37 18.73 15.37
N LYS A 240 -17.29 18.18 16.18
CA LYS A 240 -17.04 17.77 17.57
C LYS A 240 -15.98 16.68 17.65
N GLN A 241 -16.06 15.66 16.80
CA GLN A 241 -15.06 14.58 16.72
C GLN A 241 -13.71 15.11 16.27
N MET A 242 -13.69 15.98 15.25
CA MET A 242 -12.44 16.58 14.76
C MET A 242 -11.76 17.41 15.85
N HIS A 243 -12.52 18.24 16.57
CA HIS A 243 -11.99 19.01 17.69
C HIS A 243 -11.42 18.13 18.82
N LYS A 244 -12.07 16.97 19.11
CA LYS A 244 -11.54 15.99 20.04
C LYS A 244 -10.17 15.45 19.58
N TYR A 245 -10.06 15.04 18.32
CA TYR A 245 -8.79 14.56 17.75
C TYR A 245 -7.71 15.64 17.76
N GLU A 246 -8.03 16.88 17.43
CA GLU A 246 -7.10 18.01 17.49
C GLU A 246 -6.59 18.27 18.92
N LYS A 247 -7.48 18.25 19.89
CA LYS A 247 -7.11 18.41 21.31
C LYS A 247 -6.20 17.29 21.79
N GLU A 248 -6.57 16.03 21.52
CA GLU A 248 -5.78 14.86 21.90
C GLU A 248 -4.41 14.86 21.21
N ALA A 249 -4.37 15.16 19.89
CA ALA A 249 -3.14 15.23 19.12
C ALA A 249 -2.21 16.35 19.62
N LYS A 250 -2.75 17.50 19.97
CA LYS A 250 -1.99 18.63 20.57
C LYS A 250 -1.40 18.24 21.93
N LEU A 251 -2.16 17.55 22.78
CA LEU A 251 -1.68 17.07 24.09
C LEU A 251 -0.50 16.10 23.95
N GLN A 252 -0.47 15.31 22.90
CA GLN A 252 0.63 14.38 22.59
C GLN A 252 1.76 15.00 21.75
N GLY A 253 1.73 16.31 21.49
CA GLY A 253 2.72 16.99 20.65
C GLY A 253 2.65 16.61 19.16
N LYS A 254 1.54 16.03 18.71
CA LYS A 254 1.33 15.49 17.35
C LYS A 254 0.18 16.19 16.61
N GLY A 255 0.03 17.49 16.77
CA GLY A 255 -1.10 18.25 16.21
C GLY A 255 -1.31 18.09 14.71
N SER A 256 -0.25 17.86 13.92
CA SER A 256 -0.35 17.60 12.48
C SER A 256 -0.99 16.26 12.11
N PHE A 257 -1.11 15.33 13.05
CA PHE A 257 -1.72 14.02 12.83
C PHE A 257 -3.22 13.97 13.15
N ALA A 258 -3.83 15.08 13.59
CA ALA A 258 -5.23 15.09 14.02
C ALA A 258 -6.19 14.50 12.96
N TYR A 259 -6.00 14.80 11.68
CA TYR A 259 -6.81 14.22 10.60
C TYR A 259 -6.52 12.73 10.37
N ALA A 260 -5.26 12.30 10.52
CA ALA A 260 -4.90 10.88 10.39
C ALA A 260 -5.55 10.04 11.49
N TRP A 261 -5.73 10.60 12.69
CA TRP A 261 -6.35 9.90 13.82
C TRP A 261 -7.82 9.55 13.63
N ALA A 262 -8.47 10.14 12.64
CA ALA A 262 -9.80 9.70 12.23
C ALA A 262 -9.81 8.30 11.62
N LEU A 263 -8.67 7.85 11.10
CA LEU A 263 -8.46 6.55 10.45
C LEU A 263 -7.58 5.62 11.30
N ASP A 264 -6.60 6.20 12.01
CA ASP A 264 -5.71 5.47 12.92
C ASP A 264 -6.41 5.28 14.29
N GLU A 265 -7.22 4.24 14.41
CA GLU A 265 -8.01 3.97 15.61
C GLU A 265 -7.19 3.35 16.75
N SER A 266 -6.13 2.58 16.44
CA SER A 266 -5.35 1.91 17.46
C SER A 266 -4.43 2.89 18.20
N ALA A 267 -4.31 2.71 19.51
CA ALA A 267 -3.39 3.50 20.33
C ALA A 267 -1.94 3.39 19.83
N GLU A 268 -1.55 2.21 19.35
CA GLU A 268 -0.22 1.92 18.82
C GLU A 268 0.09 2.71 17.53
N GLU A 269 -0.88 2.80 16.59
CA GLU A 269 -0.71 3.61 15.37
C GLU A 269 -0.60 5.10 15.70
N ARG A 270 -1.45 5.59 16.62
CA ARG A 270 -1.40 6.99 17.09
C ARG A 270 -0.10 7.31 17.83
N GLU A 271 0.39 6.40 18.69
CA GLU A 271 1.65 6.56 19.40
C GLU A 271 2.85 6.54 18.44
N ARG A 272 2.86 5.65 17.46
CA ARG A 272 3.93 5.56 16.46
C ARG A 272 3.81 6.61 15.36
N GLY A 273 2.61 7.10 15.07
CA GLY A 273 2.30 8.01 13.97
C GLY A 273 2.42 7.35 12.60
N ILE A 274 2.20 6.03 12.53
CA ILE A 274 2.24 5.25 11.28
C ILE A 274 1.04 4.32 11.21
N THR A 275 0.39 4.27 10.05
CA THR A 275 -0.68 3.32 9.76
C THR A 275 -0.10 1.92 9.59
N MET A 276 -0.59 0.95 10.33
CA MET A 276 -0.12 -0.45 10.33
C MET A 276 -1.07 -1.37 9.59
N THR A 277 -2.37 -1.11 9.68
CA THR A 277 -3.43 -1.89 9.03
C THR A 277 -4.17 -1.03 8.01
N VAL A 278 -4.88 -1.66 7.08
CA VAL A 278 -5.71 -0.93 6.13
C VAL A 278 -6.97 -0.44 6.84
N ALA A 279 -7.19 0.87 6.85
CA ALA A 279 -8.43 1.46 7.35
C ALA A 279 -9.46 1.57 6.21
N VAL A 280 -10.72 1.29 6.52
CA VAL A 280 -11.83 1.36 5.57
C VAL A 280 -12.79 2.45 6.02
N ALA A 281 -12.99 3.45 5.17
CA ALA A 281 -13.90 4.56 5.40
C ALA A 281 -14.76 4.81 4.16
N TYR A 282 -15.83 5.59 4.32
CA TYR A 282 -16.84 5.78 3.27
C TYR A 282 -17.21 7.24 3.11
N PHE A 283 -17.49 7.65 1.87
CA PHE A 283 -18.13 8.92 1.58
C PHE A 283 -18.90 8.85 0.25
N ASN A 284 -19.83 9.77 0.05
CA ASN A 284 -20.50 9.93 -1.22
C ASN A 284 -19.87 11.08 -2.00
N SER A 285 -19.45 10.83 -3.22
CA SER A 285 -19.15 11.84 -4.22
C SER A 285 -20.39 12.18 -5.03
N ASN A 286 -20.27 13.02 -6.07
CA ASN A 286 -21.40 13.30 -6.96
C ASN A 286 -21.85 12.07 -7.78
N LYS A 287 -20.92 11.13 -8.06
CA LYS A 287 -21.20 9.96 -8.91
C LYS A 287 -21.16 8.64 -8.18
N TYR A 288 -20.33 8.54 -7.14
CA TYR A 288 -19.99 7.28 -6.52
C TYR A 288 -20.21 7.28 -5.02
N HIS A 289 -20.58 6.12 -4.51
CA HIS A 289 -20.37 5.76 -3.13
C HIS A 289 -18.94 5.22 -3.01
N VAL A 290 -18.03 6.02 -2.46
CA VAL A 290 -16.60 5.73 -2.43
C VAL A 290 -16.24 5.02 -1.15
N VAL A 291 -15.56 3.87 -1.28
CA VAL A 291 -14.93 3.15 -0.17
C VAL A 291 -13.44 3.45 -0.22
N ILE A 292 -12.94 4.20 0.76
CA ILE A 292 -11.50 4.43 0.93
C ILE A 292 -10.87 3.21 1.58
N LEU A 293 -9.76 2.74 1.00
CA LEU A 293 -8.88 1.72 1.54
C LEU A 293 -7.54 2.41 1.84
N ASP A 294 -7.44 3.05 3.02
CA ASP A 294 -6.22 3.75 3.43
C ASP A 294 -5.14 2.75 3.82
N SER A 295 -4.05 2.74 3.07
CA SER A 295 -3.03 1.69 3.14
C SER A 295 -1.77 2.17 3.87
N PRO A 296 -1.10 1.29 4.65
CA PRO A 296 0.16 1.62 5.28
C PRO A 296 1.24 1.98 4.26
N GLY A 297 2.09 2.95 4.63
CA GLY A 297 3.20 3.40 3.79
C GLY A 297 4.55 2.77 4.11
N HIS A 298 4.70 2.18 5.30
CA HIS A 298 5.96 1.61 5.75
C HIS A 298 6.21 0.23 5.13
N LYS A 299 7.46 -0.06 4.75
CA LYS A 299 7.88 -1.30 4.06
C LYS A 299 7.47 -2.59 4.79
N ASP A 300 7.47 -2.58 6.12
CA ASP A 300 7.17 -3.76 6.93
C ASP A 300 5.67 -4.10 6.90
N PHE A 301 4.83 -3.13 6.57
CA PHE A 301 3.38 -3.31 6.46
C PHE A 301 2.88 -3.43 5.00
N VAL A 302 3.77 -3.55 4.02
CA VAL A 302 3.40 -3.84 2.63
C VAL A 302 2.55 -5.12 2.49
N PRO A 303 2.73 -6.20 3.28
CA PRO A 303 1.79 -7.32 3.29
C PRO A 303 0.34 -6.92 3.58
N ASN A 304 0.12 -6.00 4.54
CA ASN A 304 -1.21 -5.49 4.85
C ASN A 304 -1.74 -4.60 3.71
N MET A 305 -0.87 -3.76 3.12
CA MET A 305 -1.21 -2.99 1.90
C MET A 305 -1.64 -3.90 0.75
N ILE A 306 -0.94 -5.02 0.50
CA ILE A 306 -1.31 -6.00 -0.52
C ILE A 306 -2.71 -6.52 -0.25
N SER A 307 -2.99 -6.98 0.97
CA SER A 307 -4.30 -7.50 1.34
C SER A 307 -5.43 -6.47 1.13
N GLY A 308 -5.24 -5.20 1.54
CA GLY A 308 -6.26 -4.17 1.37
C GLY A 308 -6.44 -3.73 -0.08
N ALA A 309 -5.35 -3.44 -0.77
CA ALA A 309 -5.38 -2.86 -2.11
C ALA A 309 -5.81 -3.86 -3.21
N THR A 310 -5.85 -5.18 -2.94
CA THR A 310 -6.41 -6.17 -3.87
C THR A 310 -7.89 -5.94 -4.17
N GLN A 311 -8.61 -5.25 -3.29
CA GLN A 311 -10.02 -4.92 -3.45
C GLN A 311 -10.26 -3.67 -4.32
N ALA A 312 -9.21 -2.90 -4.63
CA ALA A 312 -9.33 -1.60 -5.27
C ALA A 312 -9.76 -1.69 -6.75
N ASP A 313 -10.61 -0.75 -7.14
CA ASP A 313 -11.03 -0.50 -8.52
C ASP A 313 -10.15 0.58 -9.18
N ALA A 314 -9.74 1.57 -8.37
CA ALA A 314 -8.86 2.67 -8.73
C ALA A 314 -7.94 3.01 -7.55
N ALA A 315 -6.94 3.84 -7.77
CA ALA A 315 -6.02 4.21 -6.71
C ALA A 315 -5.63 5.70 -6.74
N ILE A 316 -5.31 6.22 -5.56
CA ILE A 316 -4.63 7.50 -5.40
C ILE A 316 -3.20 7.22 -4.90
N LEU A 317 -2.21 7.62 -5.68
CA LEU A 317 -0.81 7.57 -5.30
C LEU A 317 -0.41 8.93 -4.73
N VAL A 318 -0.24 8.99 -3.41
CA VAL A 318 0.09 10.23 -2.69
C VAL A 318 1.60 10.42 -2.67
N ILE A 319 2.04 11.56 -3.18
CA ILE A 319 3.44 11.96 -3.33
C ILE A 319 3.70 13.19 -2.46
N ASP A 320 4.77 13.17 -1.70
CA ASP A 320 5.25 14.34 -0.95
C ASP A 320 6.03 15.27 -1.89
N ALA A 321 5.60 16.52 -2.03
CA ALA A 321 6.27 17.51 -2.87
C ALA A 321 7.55 18.07 -2.24
N SER A 322 7.76 17.91 -0.94
CA SER A 322 8.90 18.45 -0.21
C SER A 322 10.24 18.03 -0.82
N LEU A 323 11.22 18.92 -0.75
CA LEU A 323 12.56 18.62 -1.25
C LEU A 323 13.20 17.50 -0.44
N GLY A 324 13.73 16.50 -1.14
CA GLY A 324 14.31 15.29 -0.53
C GLY A 324 13.30 14.18 -0.24
N ALA A 325 12.05 14.48 0.13
CA ALA A 325 11.03 13.49 0.45
C ALA A 325 10.53 12.74 -0.80
N PHE A 326 10.26 13.45 -1.90
CA PHE A 326 9.95 12.81 -3.18
C PHE A 326 11.09 11.91 -3.67
N GLU A 327 12.31 12.41 -3.60
CA GLU A 327 13.51 11.69 -4.04
C GLU A 327 13.72 10.40 -3.22
N ALA A 328 13.52 10.46 -1.90
CA ALA A 328 13.56 9.28 -1.03
C ALA A 328 12.46 8.27 -1.39
N GLY A 329 11.24 8.76 -1.65
CA GLY A 329 10.09 7.91 -2.02
C GLY A 329 10.27 7.20 -3.35
N ILE A 330 10.95 7.81 -4.33
CA ILE A 330 11.18 7.23 -5.67
C ILE A 330 12.53 6.52 -5.80
N ALA A 331 13.38 6.56 -4.78
CA ALA A 331 14.70 5.93 -4.81
C ALA A 331 14.61 4.43 -5.12
N SER A 332 15.59 3.89 -5.86
CA SER A 332 15.63 2.47 -6.25
C SER A 332 15.89 1.56 -5.05
N ALA A 333 16.60 2.05 -4.03
CA ALA A 333 16.88 1.34 -2.79
C ALA A 333 15.98 1.89 -1.69
N GLY A 334 14.88 1.18 -1.38
CA GLY A 334 14.02 1.45 -0.22
C GLY A 334 12.88 2.46 -0.42
N GLY A 335 12.70 3.03 -1.62
CA GLY A 335 11.59 3.93 -1.91
C GLY A 335 10.28 3.19 -2.17
N GLN A 336 9.27 3.33 -1.29
CA GLN A 336 8.01 2.60 -1.39
C GLN A 336 7.11 3.10 -2.52
N THR A 337 7.28 4.33 -3.02
CA THR A 337 6.46 4.86 -4.12
C THR A 337 6.54 3.97 -5.37
N ARG A 338 7.74 3.46 -5.69
CA ARG A 338 7.93 2.54 -6.83
C ARG A 338 7.25 1.20 -6.59
N GLU A 339 7.48 0.60 -5.43
CA GLU A 339 6.88 -0.69 -5.06
C GLU A 339 5.36 -0.60 -5.07
N HIS A 340 4.78 0.44 -4.45
CA HIS A 340 3.33 0.65 -4.41
C HIS A 340 2.73 0.84 -5.82
N ALA A 341 3.35 1.62 -6.69
CA ALA A 341 2.87 1.79 -8.06
C ALA A 341 2.91 0.48 -8.87
N GLN A 342 3.96 -0.33 -8.70
CA GLN A 342 4.07 -1.65 -9.34
C GLN A 342 3.02 -2.62 -8.80
N LEU A 343 2.79 -2.64 -7.47
CA LEU A 343 1.79 -3.48 -6.83
C LEU A 343 0.37 -3.10 -7.29
N ILE A 344 0.01 -1.82 -7.25
CA ILE A 344 -1.29 -1.33 -7.71
C ILE A 344 -1.55 -1.73 -9.17
N ARG A 345 -0.56 -1.59 -10.03
CA ARG A 345 -0.68 -2.05 -11.42
C ARG A 345 -0.88 -3.55 -11.52
N SER A 346 -0.17 -4.30 -10.69
CA SER A 346 -0.25 -5.78 -10.64
C SER A 346 -1.58 -6.28 -10.06
N PHE A 347 -2.25 -5.50 -9.20
CA PHE A 347 -3.64 -5.79 -8.78
C PHE A 347 -4.65 -5.61 -9.92
N GLY A 348 -4.24 -4.99 -11.02
CA GLY A 348 -5.11 -4.75 -12.19
C GLY A 348 -5.79 -3.40 -12.16
N VAL A 349 -5.37 -2.52 -11.30
CA VAL A 349 -5.82 -1.13 -11.31
C VAL A 349 -5.21 -0.44 -12.54
N ASP A 350 -6.08 0.02 -13.43
CA ASP A 350 -5.70 0.67 -14.67
C ASP A 350 -5.68 2.19 -14.56
N GLN A 351 -6.49 2.76 -13.67
CA GLN A 351 -6.68 4.19 -13.50
C GLN A 351 -6.12 4.65 -12.16
N ILE A 352 -5.32 5.72 -12.19
CA ILE A 352 -4.64 6.24 -11.01
C ILE A 352 -4.67 7.77 -10.99
N ILE A 353 -4.92 8.34 -9.80
CA ILE A 353 -4.66 9.75 -9.52
C ILE A 353 -3.30 9.83 -8.81
N VAL A 354 -2.40 10.64 -9.34
CA VAL A 354 -1.17 11.03 -8.66
C VAL A 354 -1.44 12.34 -7.93
N SER A 355 -1.62 12.23 -6.63
CA SER A 355 -1.86 13.36 -5.73
C SER A 355 -0.52 13.90 -5.23
N VAL A 356 -0.08 15.03 -5.79
CA VAL A 356 1.15 15.71 -5.35
C VAL A 356 0.80 16.58 -4.15
N ASN A 357 0.97 16.02 -2.96
CA ASN A 357 0.59 16.60 -1.68
C ASN A 357 1.72 17.46 -1.07
N LYS A 358 1.39 18.24 -0.06
CA LYS A 358 2.29 19.16 0.64
C LYS A 358 2.87 20.22 -0.28
N MET A 359 2.06 20.71 -1.23
CA MET A 359 2.45 21.79 -2.13
C MET A 359 2.70 23.12 -1.36
N ASP A 360 2.12 23.27 -0.17
CA ASP A 360 2.41 24.34 0.79
C ASP A 360 3.89 24.40 1.19
N ALA A 361 4.51 23.25 1.45
CA ALA A 361 5.92 23.14 1.82
C ALA A 361 6.90 23.62 0.73
N VAL A 362 6.45 23.65 -0.52
CA VAL A 362 7.22 24.13 -1.68
C VAL A 362 6.61 25.40 -2.29
N GLN A 363 5.83 26.15 -1.50
CA GLN A 363 5.21 27.43 -1.88
C GLN A 363 4.39 27.32 -3.18
N TYR A 364 3.72 26.20 -3.40
CA TYR A 364 2.91 25.91 -4.60
C TYR A 364 3.69 26.03 -5.92
N SER A 365 5.00 25.71 -5.92
CA SER A 365 5.87 25.82 -7.09
C SER A 365 5.41 24.92 -8.24
N LYS A 366 5.15 25.54 -9.39
CA LYS A 366 4.85 24.84 -10.65
C LYS A 366 6.04 23.99 -11.11
N ASP A 367 7.25 24.53 -11.03
CA ASP A 367 8.48 23.86 -11.50
C ASP A 367 8.74 22.58 -10.70
N ARG A 368 8.45 22.60 -9.39
CA ARG A 368 8.53 21.41 -8.54
C ARG A 368 7.52 20.35 -8.97
N PHE A 369 6.27 20.75 -9.20
CA PHE A 369 5.23 19.86 -9.70
C PHE A 369 5.61 19.26 -11.06
N ASP A 370 6.07 20.06 -12.00
CA ASP A 370 6.45 19.59 -13.35
C ASP A 370 7.65 18.63 -13.28
N THR A 371 8.61 18.86 -12.38
CA THR A 371 9.74 17.96 -12.15
C THR A 371 9.27 16.60 -11.63
N ILE A 372 8.40 16.59 -10.61
CA ILE A 372 7.81 15.36 -10.07
C ILE A 372 7.03 14.61 -11.16
N LYS A 373 6.19 15.33 -11.91
CA LYS A 373 5.38 14.78 -13.00
C LYS A 373 6.23 14.14 -14.08
N LEU A 374 7.34 14.76 -14.47
CA LEU A 374 8.26 14.22 -15.47
C LEU A 374 8.93 12.93 -14.99
N GLN A 375 9.50 12.95 -13.79
CA GLN A 375 10.26 11.82 -13.25
C GLN A 375 9.35 10.61 -12.94
N LEU A 376 8.28 10.84 -12.18
CA LEU A 376 7.34 9.78 -11.82
C LEU A 376 6.52 9.31 -13.03
N GLY A 377 6.14 10.20 -13.94
CA GLY A 377 5.43 9.84 -15.17
C GLY A 377 6.22 8.89 -16.06
N THR A 378 7.55 9.09 -16.15
CA THR A 378 8.44 8.17 -16.87
C THR A 378 8.45 6.79 -16.23
N PHE A 379 8.46 6.73 -14.88
CA PHE A 379 8.39 5.47 -14.16
C PHE A 379 7.01 4.80 -14.31
N LEU A 380 5.90 5.53 -14.18
CA LEU A 380 4.55 4.98 -14.35
C LEU A 380 4.34 4.40 -15.76
N ARG A 381 4.86 5.04 -16.80
CA ARG A 381 4.87 4.46 -18.16
C ARG A 381 5.65 3.15 -18.22
N SER A 382 6.79 3.05 -17.53
CA SER A 382 7.54 1.79 -17.44
C SER A 382 6.78 0.69 -16.71
N CYS A 383 5.88 1.05 -15.79
CA CYS A 383 4.92 0.14 -15.15
C CYS A 383 3.67 -0.11 -16.02
N ASN A 384 3.63 0.41 -17.26
CA ASN A 384 2.55 0.24 -18.22
C ASN A 384 1.21 0.93 -17.83
N PHE A 385 1.28 2.03 -17.07
CA PHE A 385 0.17 2.96 -17.01
C PHE A 385 0.12 3.79 -18.29
N ARG A 386 -1.07 3.91 -18.87
CA ARG A 386 -1.29 4.81 -20.02
C ARG A 386 -1.44 6.24 -19.51
N ASP A 387 -0.84 7.21 -20.19
CA ASP A 387 -0.94 8.62 -19.80
C ASP A 387 -2.40 9.10 -19.68
N SER A 388 -3.32 8.55 -20.50
CA SER A 388 -4.76 8.82 -20.42
C SER A 388 -5.44 8.36 -19.14
N ASN A 389 -4.81 7.43 -18.42
CA ASN A 389 -5.35 6.81 -17.21
C ASN A 389 -4.64 7.31 -15.96
N VAL A 390 -3.79 8.33 -16.09
CA VAL A 390 -3.05 8.96 -14.98
C VAL A 390 -3.47 10.41 -14.87
N SER A 391 -4.22 10.73 -13.82
CA SER A 391 -4.59 12.10 -13.47
C SER A 391 -3.58 12.69 -12.49
N TRP A 392 -3.18 13.94 -12.70
CA TRP A 392 -2.19 14.64 -11.87
C TRP A 392 -2.87 15.78 -11.10
N VAL A 393 -2.91 15.68 -9.79
CA VAL A 393 -3.61 16.63 -8.92
C VAL A 393 -2.64 17.15 -7.87
N PRO A 394 -2.12 18.39 -8.03
CA PRO A 394 -1.38 19.04 -6.96
C PRO A 394 -2.35 19.53 -5.88
N LEU A 395 -2.00 19.38 -4.61
CA LEU A 395 -2.84 19.77 -3.49
C LEU A 395 -2.05 20.02 -2.19
N SER A 396 -2.71 20.60 -1.20
CA SER A 396 -2.27 20.60 0.20
C SER A 396 -3.40 20.09 1.08
N ALA A 397 -3.22 18.91 1.69
CA ALA A 397 -4.18 18.35 2.61
C ALA A 397 -4.30 19.18 3.90
N MET A 398 -3.20 19.76 4.38
CA MET A 398 -3.18 20.58 5.60
C MET A 398 -3.86 21.93 5.39
N GLU A 399 -3.56 22.64 4.29
CA GLU A 399 -4.12 23.96 4.00
C GLU A 399 -5.44 23.92 3.20
N ASN A 400 -6.02 22.72 3.02
CA ASN A 400 -7.28 22.53 2.29
C ASN A 400 -7.27 23.15 0.88
N GLN A 401 -6.18 22.94 0.13
CA GLN A 401 -6.10 23.45 -1.23
C GLN A 401 -6.31 22.33 -2.25
N ASN A 402 -7.26 22.52 -3.18
CA ASN A 402 -7.57 21.64 -4.30
C ASN A 402 -8.07 20.23 -3.93
N LEU A 403 -8.81 20.09 -2.81
CA LEU A 403 -9.39 18.81 -2.37
C LEU A 403 -10.82 18.61 -2.90
N VAL A 404 -11.79 19.31 -2.32
CA VAL A 404 -13.23 19.21 -2.68
C VAL A 404 -13.60 20.21 -3.77
N GLY A 405 -12.91 21.32 -3.82
CA GLY A 405 -13.07 22.36 -4.83
C GLY A 405 -11.71 22.89 -5.29
N PRO A 406 -11.70 23.82 -6.25
CA PRO A 406 -10.47 24.41 -6.76
C PRO A 406 -9.71 25.13 -5.65
N ALA A 407 -8.38 25.23 -5.82
CA ALA A 407 -7.53 25.94 -4.87
C ALA A 407 -7.88 27.42 -4.81
N SER A 408 -7.91 27.98 -3.62
CA SER A 408 -8.18 29.41 -3.35
C SER A 408 -6.91 30.27 -3.29
N ASP A 409 -5.75 29.68 -3.05
CA ASP A 409 -4.47 30.40 -2.96
C ASP A 409 -4.03 30.91 -4.35
N ALA A 410 -3.71 32.21 -4.44
CA ALA A 410 -3.29 32.85 -5.68
C ALA A 410 -2.01 32.25 -6.26
N ARG A 411 -1.11 31.71 -5.43
CA ARG A 411 0.12 31.02 -5.84
C ARG A 411 -0.19 29.73 -6.63
N PHE A 412 -1.41 29.19 -6.50
CA PHE A 412 -1.88 27.99 -7.19
C PHE A 412 -2.53 28.28 -8.56
N SER A 413 -2.60 29.54 -8.97
CA SER A 413 -3.32 30.00 -10.18
C SER A 413 -2.84 29.38 -11.51
N TRP A 414 -1.66 28.79 -11.54
CA TRP A 414 -1.09 28.08 -12.68
C TRP A 414 -1.79 26.74 -12.96
N TYR A 415 -2.40 26.12 -11.94
CA TYR A 415 -3.12 24.86 -12.11
C TYR A 415 -4.58 25.12 -12.53
N LYS A 416 -5.00 24.50 -13.64
CA LYS A 416 -6.36 24.64 -14.21
C LYS A 416 -7.05 23.28 -14.36
N GLY A 417 -6.49 22.25 -13.74
CA GLY A 417 -7.08 20.91 -13.74
C GLY A 417 -8.15 20.74 -12.65
N PRO A 418 -8.67 19.53 -12.52
CA PRO A 418 -9.73 19.22 -11.54
C PRO A 418 -9.21 19.23 -10.10
N SER A 419 -10.11 19.50 -9.15
CA SER A 419 -9.89 19.17 -7.74
C SER A 419 -9.77 17.65 -7.55
N LEU A 420 -9.34 17.22 -6.34
CA LEU A 420 -9.22 15.78 -6.05
C LEU A 420 -10.57 15.08 -6.16
N LEU A 421 -11.65 15.67 -5.64
CA LEU A 421 -13.00 15.10 -5.70
C LEU A 421 -13.51 14.99 -7.15
N GLU A 422 -13.31 16.02 -7.97
CA GLU A 422 -13.66 15.96 -9.40
C GLU A 422 -12.84 14.91 -10.15
N ALA A 423 -11.57 14.72 -9.81
CA ALA A 423 -10.73 13.67 -10.39
C ALA A 423 -11.20 12.27 -9.97
N ILE A 424 -11.70 12.09 -8.74
CA ILE A 424 -12.34 10.84 -8.28
C ILE A 424 -13.62 10.58 -9.08
N ASP A 425 -14.45 11.60 -9.31
CA ASP A 425 -15.67 11.48 -10.12
C ASP A 425 -15.41 11.17 -11.60
N ALA A 426 -14.18 11.43 -12.07
CA ALA A 426 -13.77 11.10 -13.44
C ALA A 426 -13.38 9.63 -13.64
N PHE A 427 -13.18 8.84 -12.60
CA PHE A 427 -12.90 7.42 -12.70
C PHE A 427 -14.02 6.64 -13.42
N GLN A 428 -13.62 5.55 -14.06
CA GLN A 428 -14.54 4.60 -14.69
C GLN A 428 -14.39 3.25 -13.98
N PRO A 429 -15.31 2.86 -13.10
CA PRO A 429 -15.26 1.57 -12.41
C PRO A 429 -15.24 0.41 -13.42
N PRO A 430 -14.58 -0.72 -13.09
CA PRO A 430 -14.61 -1.89 -13.93
C PRO A 430 -16.04 -2.46 -14.05
N ALA A 431 -16.31 -3.11 -15.18
CA ALA A 431 -17.57 -3.81 -15.38
C ALA A 431 -17.79 -4.87 -14.29
N ARG A 432 -18.96 -4.88 -13.67
CA ARG A 432 -19.32 -5.81 -12.60
C ARG A 432 -19.95 -7.07 -13.16
N GLU A 433 -19.53 -8.24 -12.67
CA GLU A 433 -19.97 -9.54 -13.16
C GLU A 433 -21.15 -10.10 -12.32
N TYR A 434 -22.31 -9.44 -12.39
CA TYR A 434 -23.49 -9.84 -11.61
C TYR A 434 -24.07 -11.20 -12.01
N SER A 435 -23.84 -11.62 -13.25
CA SER A 435 -24.40 -12.85 -13.83
C SER A 435 -23.56 -14.09 -13.55
N LYS A 436 -22.41 -13.97 -12.91
CA LYS A 436 -21.56 -15.11 -12.52
C LYS A 436 -21.98 -15.67 -11.16
N PRO A 437 -21.56 -16.92 -10.84
CA PRO A 437 -21.69 -17.44 -9.48
C PRO A 437 -21.05 -16.54 -8.44
N LEU A 438 -21.60 -16.57 -7.22
CA LEU A 438 -21.07 -15.84 -6.08
C LEU A 438 -19.57 -16.11 -5.88
N LEU A 439 -18.83 -15.04 -5.68
CA LEU A 439 -17.42 -15.08 -5.30
C LEU A 439 -17.07 -13.87 -4.43
N MET A 440 -16.66 -14.11 -3.17
CA MET A 440 -16.24 -13.10 -2.22
C MET A 440 -15.02 -13.60 -1.41
N PRO A 441 -13.81 -13.13 -1.71
CA PRO A 441 -12.66 -13.34 -0.83
C PRO A 441 -12.88 -12.65 0.51
N ILE A 442 -12.57 -13.36 1.60
CA ILE A 442 -12.74 -12.86 2.97
C ILE A 442 -11.50 -12.07 3.36
N CYS A 443 -11.66 -10.75 3.53
CA CYS A 443 -10.57 -9.88 3.97
C CYS A 443 -10.43 -9.82 5.48
N ASP A 444 -11.56 -9.89 6.21
CA ASP A 444 -11.59 -9.82 7.67
C ASP A 444 -12.77 -10.59 8.23
N VAL A 445 -12.72 -10.89 9.54
CA VAL A 445 -13.75 -11.67 10.24
C VAL A 445 -14.09 -11.00 11.55
N ILE A 446 -15.35 -10.59 11.69
CA ILE A 446 -15.87 -10.01 12.94
C ILE A 446 -16.56 -11.13 13.71
N LYS A 447 -16.02 -11.46 14.90
CA LYS A 447 -16.60 -12.45 15.82
C LYS A 447 -17.30 -11.72 16.94
N LEU A 448 -18.60 -11.95 17.11
CA LEU A 448 -19.42 -11.43 18.20
C LEU A 448 -19.57 -12.52 19.28
N PRO A 449 -18.74 -12.52 20.36
CA PRO A 449 -18.69 -13.61 21.34
C PRO A 449 -20.03 -13.85 22.06
N SER A 450 -20.81 -12.78 22.26
CA SER A 450 -22.09 -12.83 23.00
C SER A 450 -23.21 -13.55 22.26
N GLN A 451 -23.09 -13.78 20.94
CA GLN A 451 -24.16 -14.34 20.12
C GLN A 451 -23.75 -15.57 19.31
N GLY A 452 -22.49 -16.01 19.39
CA GLY A 452 -21.98 -17.09 18.54
C GLY A 452 -22.08 -16.77 17.03
N GLN A 453 -22.13 -15.48 16.70
CA GLN A 453 -22.26 -15.01 15.32
C GLN A 453 -20.88 -14.67 14.76
N VAL A 454 -20.70 -15.01 13.49
CA VAL A 454 -19.52 -14.66 12.71
C VAL A 454 -19.96 -13.89 11.47
N SER A 455 -19.28 -12.78 11.20
CA SER A 455 -19.48 -11.99 9.99
C SER A 455 -18.19 -12.00 9.16
N ALA A 456 -18.29 -12.46 7.92
CA ALA A 456 -17.21 -12.40 6.94
C ALA A 456 -17.26 -11.06 6.21
N CYS A 457 -16.17 -10.29 6.25
CA CYS A 457 -16.04 -9.01 5.56
C CYS A 457 -15.26 -9.19 4.26
N GLY A 458 -15.66 -8.50 3.20
CA GLY A 458 -14.96 -8.54 1.93
C GLY A 458 -15.72 -7.86 0.80
N LYS A 459 -15.04 -7.75 -0.35
CA LYS A 459 -15.65 -7.27 -1.58
C LYS A 459 -16.22 -8.43 -2.38
N LEU A 460 -17.47 -8.31 -2.84
CA LEU A 460 -18.03 -9.24 -3.81
C LEU A 460 -17.32 -9.04 -5.16
N GLU A 461 -16.58 -10.03 -5.62
CA GLU A 461 -15.93 -10.00 -6.93
C GLU A 461 -16.88 -10.43 -8.07
N ALA A 462 -17.81 -11.34 -7.77
CA ALA A 462 -18.82 -11.79 -8.74
C ALA A 462 -20.13 -12.18 -8.07
N GLY A 463 -21.21 -12.19 -8.83
CA GLY A 463 -22.53 -12.59 -8.39
C GLY A 463 -23.23 -11.60 -7.48
N ALA A 464 -24.16 -12.09 -6.67
CA ALA A 464 -24.90 -11.29 -5.69
C ALA A 464 -25.31 -12.15 -4.49
N LEU A 465 -25.57 -11.48 -3.36
CA LEU A 465 -26.05 -12.06 -2.11
C LEU A 465 -27.32 -11.35 -1.63
N ARG A 466 -28.20 -12.12 -0.99
CA ARG A 466 -29.33 -11.61 -0.21
C ARG A 466 -29.48 -12.39 1.08
N ASN A 467 -30.26 -11.88 2.01
CA ASN A 467 -30.63 -12.60 3.22
C ASN A 467 -31.28 -13.95 2.86
N GLY A 468 -30.88 -15.02 3.53
CA GLY A 468 -31.30 -16.40 3.26
C GLY A 468 -30.55 -17.13 2.13
N SER A 469 -29.61 -16.47 1.43
CA SER A 469 -28.75 -17.15 0.44
C SER A 469 -27.89 -18.22 1.12
N LYS A 470 -27.76 -19.39 0.48
CA LYS A 470 -26.78 -20.40 0.89
C LYS A 470 -25.42 -20.09 0.31
N VAL A 471 -24.38 -20.22 1.11
CA VAL A 471 -23.00 -19.98 0.73
C VAL A 471 -22.10 -21.11 1.21
N LEU A 472 -21.10 -21.44 0.42
CA LEU A 472 -20.02 -22.36 0.78
C LEU A 472 -18.85 -21.55 1.31
N VAL A 473 -18.34 -21.92 2.48
CA VAL A 473 -17.16 -21.34 3.12
C VAL A 473 -15.96 -22.21 2.82
N LEU A 474 -14.95 -21.69 2.15
CA LEU A 474 -13.71 -22.39 1.86
C LEU A 474 -12.54 -21.75 2.62
N PRO A 475 -11.52 -22.54 3.05
CA PRO A 475 -11.26 -23.95 2.71
C PRO A 475 -12.02 -25.00 3.54
N SER A 476 -12.78 -24.62 4.59
CA SER A 476 -13.44 -25.57 5.50
C SER A 476 -14.44 -26.49 4.82
N GLY A 477 -15.13 -26.02 3.78
CA GLY A 477 -16.16 -26.79 3.06
C GLY A 477 -17.55 -26.72 3.72
N ASP A 478 -17.75 -25.86 4.72
CA ASP A 478 -19.03 -25.70 5.41
C ASP A 478 -20.03 -24.91 4.58
N VAL A 479 -21.28 -25.32 4.61
CA VAL A 479 -22.38 -24.61 3.96
C VAL A 479 -23.15 -23.80 5.01
N GLY A 480 -23.09 -22.47 4.88
CA GLY A 480 -23.80 -21.54 5.72
C GLY A 480 -25.00 -20.89 5.03
N THR A 481 -25.79 -20.18 5.84
CA THR A 481 -26.90 -19.35 5.35
C THR A 481 -26.63 -17.90 5.74
N VAL A 482 -26.79 -16.98 4.81
CA VAL A 482 -26.67 -15.54 5.06
C VAL A 482 -27.83 -15.08 5.96
N ARG A 483 -27.51 -14.61 7.15
CA ARG A 483 -28.48 -14.09 8.13
C ARG A 483 -28.79 -12.62 7.89
N SER A 484 -27.73 -11.80 7.76
CA SER A 484 -27.83 -10.38 7.48
C SER A 484 -26.66 -9.91 6.64
N LEU A 485 -26.88 -8.83 5.93
CA LEU A 485 -25.88 -8.13 5.14
C LEU A 485 -25.76 -6.71 5.66
N GLU A 486 -24.54 -6.24 5.82
CA GLU A 486 -24.25 -4.86 6.19
C GLU A 486 -23.30 -4.26 5.14
N ARG A 487 -23.62 -3.04 4.73
CA ARG A 487 -22.78 -2.21 3.90
C ARG A 487 -22.63 -0.87 4.60
N ASP A 488 -21.39 -0.40 4.78
CA ASP A 488 -21.09 0.85 5.48
C ASP A 488 -21.68 0.90 6.90
N SER A 489 -21.66 -0.24 7.58
CA SER A 489 -22.29 -0.45 8.91
C SER A 489 -23.81 -0.27 8.93
N LEU A 490 -24.44 -0.16 7.76
CA LEU A 490 -25.90 -0.09 7.61
C LEU A 490 -26.44 -1.42 7.05
N PRO A 491 -27.57 -1.92 7.57
CA PRO A 491 -28.17 -3.14 7.06
C PRO A 491 -28.63 -2.96 5.62
N CYS A 492 -28.42 -3.98 4.79
CA CYS A 492 -28.90 -4.02 3.42
C CYS A 492 -29.51 -5.37 3.08
N ASN A 493 -30.49 -5.38 2.15
CA ASN A 493 -31.17 -6.61 1.76
C ASN A 493 -30.46 -7.39 0.66
N VAL A 494 -29.72 -6.70 -0.19
CA VAL A 494 -29.01 -7.26 -1.35
C VAL A 494 -27.65 -6.60 -1.51
N ALA A 495 -26.63 -7.42 -1.70
CA ALA A 495 -25.28 -7.01 -2.08
C ALA A 495 -24.94 -7.61 -3.44
N ARG A 496 -24.18 -6.89 -4.26
CA ARG A 496 -23.83 -7.27 -5.64
C ARG A 496 -22.32 -7.14 -5.88
N ALA A 497 -21.86 -7.73 -6.96
CA ALA A 497 -20.46 -7.59 -7.39
C ALA A 497 -19.99 -6.14 -7.37
N GLY A 498 -18.88 -5.88 -6.70
CA GLY A 498 -18.32 -4.55 -6.45
C GLY A 498 -18.62 -3.98 -5.07
N ASP A 499 -19.65 -4.47 -4.36
CA ASP A 499 -19.98 -4.01 -3.01
C ASP A 499 -18.96 -4.58 -1.99
N ASN A 500 -18.49 -3.74 -1.08
CA ASN A 500 -17.73 -4.14 0.11
C ASN A 500 -18.76 -4.31 1.25
N VAL A 501 -18.83 -5.52 1.80
CA VAL A 501 -19.90 -5.89 2.73
C VAL A 501 -19.40 -6.75 3.88
N ALA A 502 -20.14 -6.70 5.00
CA ALA A 502 -20.05 -7.70 6.06
C ALA A 502 -21.25 -8.66 5.94
N VAL A 503 -20.97 -9.94 5.85
CA VAL A 503 -21.94 -11.03 5.67
C VAL A 503 -22.00 -11.82 6.97
N SER A 504 -23.08 -11.68 7.73
CA SER A 504 -23.31 -12.48 8.93
C SER A 504 -23.83 -13.86 8.53
N LEU A 505 -23.15 -14.90 9.01
CA LEU A 505 -23.41 -16.29 8.67
C LEU A 505 -24.10 -17.01 9.83
N GLN A 506 -24.97 -17.97 9.47
CA GLN A 506 -25.63 -18.88 10.38
C GLN A 506 -25.38 -20.32 9.91
N GLY A 507 -25.19 -21.26 10.85
CA GLY A 507 -24.97 -22.67 10.55
C GLY A 507 -23.53 -23.02 10.19
N VAL A 508 -22.58 -22.11 10.50
CA VAL A 508 -21.13 -22.33 10.30
C VAL A 508 -20.44 -22.09 11.63
N ASP A 509 -19.41 -22.86 11.90
CA ASP A 509 -18.56 -22.60 13.05
C ASP A 509 -17.74 -21.32 12.83
N ALA A 510 -17.62 -20.48 13.86
CA ALA A 510 -16.84 -19.26 13.82
C ALA A 510 -15.33 -19.50 13.56
N SER A 511 -14.82 -20.69 13.86
CA SER A 511 -13.44 -21.11 13.53
C SER A 511 -13.24 -21.44 12.06
N SER A 512 -14.29 -21.83 11.36
CA SER A 512 -14.26 -22.17 9.93
C SER A 512 -14.17 -20.95 9.02
N VAL A 513 -14.55 -19.76 9.53
CA VAL A 513 -14.48 -18.50 8.79
C VAL A 513 -13.18 -17.80 9.14
N MET A 514 -12.32 -17.61 8.14
CA MET A 514 -11.00 -16.99 8.33
C MET A 514 -10.66 -15.99 7.22
N SER A 515 -9.83 -15.02 7.53
CA SER A 515 -9.24 -14.13 6.51
C SER A 515 -8.39 -14.96 5.55
N GLY A 516 -8.51 -14.70 4.25
CA GLY A 516 -7.89 -15.51 3.20
C GLY A 516 -8.75 -16.69 2.74
N GLY A 517 -9.87 -16.97 3.41
CA GLY A 517 -10.91 -17.86 2.90
C GLY A 517 -11.76 -17.20 1.81
N VAL A 518 -12.71 -17.97 1.26
CA VAL A 518 -13.60 -17.48 0.20
C VAL A 518 -15.03 -17.94 0.47
N LEU A 519 -15.99 -17.02 0.36
CA LEU A 519 -17.41 -17.38 0.22
C LEU A 519 -17.74 -17.54 -1.26
N CYS A 520 -18.29 -18.70 -1.63
CA CYS A 520 -18.68 -18.97 -3.00
C CYS A 520 -20.05 -19.67 -3.08
N HIS A 521 -20.56 -19.81 -4.32
CA HIS A 521 -21.79 -20.55 -4.56
C HIS A 521 -21.60 -22.04 -4.27
N PRO A 522 -22.49 -22.73 -3.54
CA PRO A 522 -22.30 -24.14 -3.16
C PRO A 522 -22.06 -25.08 -4.34
N ASP A 523 -22.76 -24.87 -5.46
CA ASP A 523 -22.66 -25.71 -6.66
C ASP A 523 -21.49 -25.32 -7.58
N PHE A 524 -20.79 -24.20 -7.28
CA PHE A 524 -19.66 -23.69 -8.07
C PHE A 524 -18.48 -23.33 -7.17
N PRO A 525 -17.91 -24.33 -6.46
CA PRO A 525 -16.79 -24.09 -5.56
C PRO A 525 -15.55 -23.65 -6.32
N VAL A 526 -14.74 -22.81 -5.70
CA VAL A 526 -13.38 -22.53 -6.17
C VAL A 526 -12.43 -23.65 -5.75
N ALA A 527 -11.31 -23.77 -6.43
CA ALA A 527 -10.32 -24.77 -6.08
C ALA A 527 -9.61 -24.41 -4.77
N VAL A 528 -9.22 -25.45 -4.02
CA VAL A 528 -8.34 -25.35 -2.85
C VAL A 528 -7.12 -26.22 -3.14
N SER A 529 -5.92 -25.63 -3.09
CA SER A 529 -4.70 -26.33 -3.48
C SER A 529 -3.46 -25.74 -2.80
N ASP A 530 -2.47 -26.62 -2.57
CA ASP A 530 -1.13 -26.29 -2.10
C ASP A 530 -0.08 -26.26 -3.24
N ARG A 531 -0.49 -26.62 -4.50
CA ARG A 531 0.42 -26.73 -5.65
C ARG A 531 -0.08 -25.92 -6.83
N LEU A 532 0.75 -25.01 -7.31
CA LEU A 532 0.37 -24.07 -8.36
C LEU A 532 1.45 -23.95 -9.42
N GLU A 533 1.01 -23.82 -10.68
CA GLU A 533 1.86 -23.35 -11.76
C GLU A 533 1.58 -21.85 -11.96
N LEU A 534 2.64 -21.06 -11.90
CA LEU A 534 2.57 -19.61 -11.97
C LEU A 534 3.34 -19.10 -13.17
N LYS A 535 2.77 -18.14 -13.87
CA LYS A 535 3.54 -17.25 -14.76
C LYS A 535 3.91 -16.01 -13.98
N ILE A 536 5.21 -15.82 -13.75
CA ILE A 536 5.73 -14.71 -12.94
C ILE A 536 6.61 -13.79 -13.76
N LEU A 537 6.68 -12.54 -13.31
CA LEU A 537 7.62 -11.52 -13.72
C LEU A 537 8.48 -11.17 -12.51
N VAL A 538 9.77 -11.42 -12.60
CA VAL A 538 10.74 -11.06 -11.57
C VAL A 538 10.99 -9.56 -11.64
N LEU A 539 10.84 -8.87 -10.51
CA LEU A 539 11.07 -7.43 -10.40
C LEU A 539 12.57 -7.10 -10.34
N ASP A 540 12.91 -5.90 -9.93
CA ASP A 540 14.30 -5.44 -9.83
C ASP A 540 14.94 -5.95 -8.53
N VAL A 541 15.38 -7.21 -8.55
CA VAL A 541 15.94 -7.92 -7.39
C VAL A 541 17.46 -8.09 -7.52
N GLN A 542 18.17 -8.01 -6.42
CA GLN A 542 19.62 -8.21 -6.39
C GLN A 542 20.00 -9.69 -6.37
N THR A 543 19.20 -10.51 -5.69
CA THR A 543 19.47 -11.95 -5.55
C THR A 543 18.63 -12.76 -6.52
N PRO A 544 19.21 -13.74 -7.24
CA PRO A 544 18.44 -14.60 -8.14
C PRO A 544 17.50 -15.53 -7.37
N ILE A 545 16.33 -15.82 -7.95
CA ILE A 545 15.42 -16.83 -7.42
C ILE A 545 15.88 -18.21 -7.92
N LEU A 546 16.15 -19.12 -6.99
CA LEU A 546 16.63 -20.48 -7.25
C LEU A 546 15.52 -21.51 -7.08
N ILE A 547 15.72 -22.70 -7.64
CA ILE A 547 14.93 -23.87 -7.26
C ILE A 547 15.20 -24.17 -5.78
N GLY A 548 14.14 -24.37 -4.99
CA GLY A 548 14.23 -24.57 -3.55
C GLY A 548 14.13 -23.29 -2.72
N SER A 549 14.17 -22.09 -3.34
CA SER A 549 13.95 -20.82 -2.62
C SER A 549 12.59 -20.84 -1.92
N GLN A 550 12.59 -20.37 -0.67
CA GLN A 550 11.38 -20.10 0.10
C GLN A 550 11.04 -18.62 -0.02
N LEU A 551 9.79 -18.33 -0.33
CA LEU A 551 9.26 -17.00 -0.57
C LEU A 551 7.94 -16.83 0.19
N GLU A 552 7.62 -15.63 0.63
CA GLU A 552 6.28 -15.30 1.08
C GLU A 552 5.36 -15.24 -0.14
N PHE A 553 4.29 -15.99 -0.12
CA PHE A 553 3.28 -16.07 -1.16
C PHE A 553 2.03 -15.33 -0.70
N HIS A 554 1.56 -14.39 -1.51
CA HIS A 554 0.33 -13.64 -1.27
C HIS A 554 -0.62 -13.85 -2.45
N ILE A 555 -1.84 -14.21 -2.15
CA ILE A 555 -2.95 -14.33 -3.09
C ILE A 555 -4.20 -13.77 -2.42
N HIS A 556 -4.95 -12.85 -3.07
CA HIS A 556 -6.05 -12.09 -2.45
C HIS A 556 -5.71 -11.69 -1.01
N HIS A 557 -6.37 -12.24 0.02
CA HIS A 557 -6.10 -11.96 1.44
C HIS A 557 -5.34 -13.07 2.15
N ALA A 558 -5.00 -14.17 1.44
CA ALA A 558 -4.22 -15.27 1.99
C ALA A 558 -2.72 -14.99 1.90
N LYS A 559 -1.99 -15.40 2.95
CA LYS A 559 -0.54 -15.34 3.04
C LYS A 559 -0.01 -16.71 3.44
N GLU A 560 0.90 -17.27 2.61
CA GLU A 560 1.51 -18.58 2.83
C GLU A 560 3.00 -18.55 2.53
N VAL A 561 3.71 -19.59 2.95
CA VAL A 561 5.10 -19.83 2.54
C VAL A 561 5.12 -20.71 1.31
N ALA A 562 5.72 -20.20 0.22
CA ALA A 562 5.90 -20.95 -1.01
C ALA A 562 7.34 -21.40 -1.19
N LYS A 563 7.53 -22.65 -1.59
CA LYS A 563 8.80 -23.20 -2.07
C LYS A 563 8.77 -23.32 -3.58
N VAL A 564 9.75 -22.74 -4.27
CA VAL A 564 9.92 -22.93 -5.71
C VAL A 564 10.35 -24.36 -5.99
N ALA A 565 9.40 -25.21 -6.40
CA ALA A 565 9.66 -26.62 -6.67
C ALA A 565 10.40 -26.82 -7.99
N LYS A 566 10.04 -26.02 -9.02
CA LYS A 566 10.62 -26.14 -10.34
C LYS A 566 10.51 -24.83 -11.11
N ILE A 567 11.52 -24.51 -11.89
CA ILE A 567 11.46 -23.45 -12.90
C ILE A 567 11.27 -24.16 -14.25
N VAL A 568 10.04 -24.05 -14.80
CA VAL A 568 9.64 -24.80 -16.00
C VAL A 568 10.29 -24.19 -17.24
N SER A 569 10.17 -22.88 -17.41
CA SER A 569 10.72 -22.19 -18.59
C SER A 569 10.88 -20.69 -18.36
N LEU A 570 11.84 -20.12 -19.09
CA LEU A 570 11.90 -18.65 -19.31
C LEU A 570 11.04 -18.29 -20.52
N LEU A 571 10.40 -17.15 -20.43
CA LEU A 571 9.58 -16.59 -21.49
C LEU A 571 10.22 -15.30 -22.03
N ASP A 572 10.07 -15.09 -23.31
CA ASP A 572 10.39 -13.79 -23.91
C ASP A 572 9.32 -12.76 -23.49
N PRO A 573 9.73 -11.63 -22.89
CA PRO A 573 8.78 -10.65 -22.39
C PRO A 573 7.85 -10.06 -23.44
N LYS A 574 8.25 -9.99 -24.70
CA LYS A 574 7.47 -9.39 -25.80
C LYS A 574 6.54 -10.36 -26.50
N THR A 575 7.00 -11.60 -26.68
CA THR A 575 6.27 -12.59 -27.48
C THR A 575 5.59 -13.67 -26.63
N GLY A 576 5.92 -13.76 -25.32
CA GLY A 576 5.46 -14.81 -24.44
C GLY A 576 5.95 -16.22 -24.81
N LYS A 577 6.86 -16.33 -25.81
CA LYS A 577 7.38 -17.63 -26.26
C LYS A 577 8.46 -18.13 -25.30
N VAL A 578 8.56 -19.46 -25.19
CA VAL A 578 9.61 -20.09 -24.38
C VAL A 578 10.98 -19.84 -25.03
N THR A 579 11.87 -19.20 -24.27
CA THR A 579 13.26 -18.93 -24.68
C THR A 579 14.22 -20.00 -24.15
N LYS A 580 14.00 -20.51 -22.95
CA LYS A 580 14.83 -21.54 -22.31
C LYS A 580 13.98 -22.45 -21.45
N LYS A 581 14.14 -23.77 -21.60
CA LYS A 581 13.51 -24.78 -20.75
C LYS A 581 14.40 -25.08 -19.52
N SER A 582 13.76 -25.29 -18.39
CA SER A 582 14.38 -25.69 -17.12
C SER A 582 15.65 -24.90 -16.73
N PRO A 583 15.56 -23.56 -16.62
CA PRO A 583 16.70 -22.77 -16.18
C PRO A 583 17.03 -23.05 -14.71
N ARG A 584 18.28 -22.83 -14.30
CA ARG A 584 18.71 -23.07 -12.90
C ARG A 584 18.27 -21.98 -11.94
N CYS A 585 18.12 -20.75 -12.43
CA CYS A 585 17.74 -19.59 -11.66
C CYS A 585 16.97 -18.57 -12.50
N LEU A 586 16.30 -17.64 -11.83
CA LEU A 586 15.66 -16.46 -12.42
C LEU A 586 16.38 -15.21 -11.97
N LEU A 587 16.66 -14.32 -12.92
CA LEU A 587 17.28 -13.01 -12.71
C LEU A 587 16.22 -11.90 -12.77
N ALA A 588 16.61 -10.70 -12.34
CA ALA A 588 15.76 -9.51 -12.43
C ALA A 588 15.21 -9.31 -13.85
N LYS A 589 13.96 -8.84 -13.94
CA LYS A 589 13.25 -8.50 -15.18
C LYS A 589 13.02 -9.68 -16.15
N GLN A 590 13.13 -10.91 -15.64
CA GLN A 590 12.80 -12.11 -16.42
C GLN A 590 11.35 -12.54 -16.19
N SER A 591 10.70 -12.99 -17.27
CA SER A 591 9.39 -13.65 -17.20
C SER A 591 9.58 -15.17 -17.28
N ALA A 592 8.88 -15.92 -16.42
CA ALA A 592 9.05 -17.37 -16.31
C ALA A 592 7.76 -18.10 -15.93
N ILE A 593 7.71 -19.39 -16.26
CA ILE A 593 6.74 -20.32 -15.67
C ILE A 593 7.44 -21.12 -14.58
N VAL A 594 6.85 -21.12 -13.38
CA VAL A 594 7.36 -21.81 -12.20
C VAL A 594 6.28 -22.69 -11.56
N GLU A 595 6.68 -23.80 -10.98
CA GLU A 595 5.84 -24.60 -10.08
C GLU A 595 6.24 -24.27 -8.65
N VAL A 596 5.24 -23.94 -7.82
CA VAL A 596 5.41 -23.70 -6.39
C VAL A 596 4.60 -24.69 -5.57
N VAL A 597 5.13 -25.02 -4.40
CA VAL A 597 4.45 -25.80 -3.37
C VAL A 597 4.32 -24.91 -2.15
N LEU A 598 3.09 -24.73 -1.68
CA LEU A 598 2.74 -23.94 -0.51
C LEU A 598 2.80 -24.81 0.75
N GLN A 599 2.98 -24.18 1.90
CA GLN A 599 2.96 -24.86 3.18
C GLN A 599 1.54 -25.21 3.60
N GLY A 600 0.56 -24.35 3.32
CA GLY A 600 -0.87 -24.53 3.55
C GLY A 600 -1.66 -24.48 2.24
N GLU A 601 -2.88 -25.05 2.25
CA GLU A 601 -3.82 -24.96 1.14
C GLU A 601 -4.41 -23.54 1.07
N VAL A 602 -4.57 -23.02 -0.16
CA VAL A 602 -5.19 -21.71 -0.41
C VAL A 602 -6.37 -21.85 -1.37
N CYS A 603 -7.37 -20.99 -1.19
CA CYS A 603 -8.45 -20.83 -2.17
C CYS A 603 -7.91 -20.10 -3.39
N VAL A 604 -8.04 -20.70 -4.57
CA VAL A 604 -7.38 -20.21 -5.77
C VAL A 604 -8.18 -20.57 -7.02
N ASP A 605 -8.05 -19.76 -8.07
CA ASP A 605 -8.54 -20.10 -9.41
C ASP A 605 -7.50 -19.69 -10.46
N GLU A 606 -7.61 -20.27 -11.65
CA GLU A 606 -6.79 -19.81 -12.76
C GLU A 606 -7.16 -18.37 -13.11
N PHE A 607 -6.16 -17.55 -13.44
CA PHE A 607 -6.37 -16.14 -13.79
C PHE A 607 -7.34 -15.94 -14.97
N SER A 608 -7.43 -16.93 -15.85
CA SER A 608 -8.37 -16.96 -16.97
C SER A 608 -9.83 -17.02 -16.51
N SER A 609 -10.11 -17.68 -15.38
CA SER A 609 -11.45 -17.87 -14.80
C SER A 609 -11.80 -16.72 -13.84
N SER A 610 -10.90 -16.45 -12.89
CA SER A 610 -11.06 -15.38 -11.90
C SER A 610 -9.80 -14.54 -11.77
N ARG A 611 -9.91 -13.24 -12.14
CA ARG A 611 -8.80 -12.31 -12.01
C ARG A 611 -8.45 -12.04 -10.54
N ALA A 612 -9.44 -12.03 -9.66
CA ALA A 612 -9.25 -11.76 -8.24
C ALA A 612 -8.52 -12.90 -7.54
N LEU A 613 -8.88 -14.16 -7.82
CA LEU A 613 -8.26 -15.34 -7.22
C LEU A 613 -7.04 -15.88 -7.96
N GLY A 614 -6.69 -15.30 -9.11
CA GLY A 614 -5.57 -15.75 -9.93
C GLY A 614 -4.34 -14.86 -9.91
N ARG A 615 -4.29 -13.76 -9.13
CA ARG A 615 -3.12 -12.87 -9.03
C ARG A 615 -2.29 -13.24 -7.82
N VAL A 616 -0.97 -13.28 -8.00
CA VAL A 616 -0.04 -13.69 -6.95
C VAL A 616 1.12 -12.70 -6.81
N PHE A 617 1.64 -12.59 -5.58
CA PHE A 617 2.77 -11.75 -5.24
C PHE A 617 3.75 -12.59 -4.42
N LEU A 618 5.00 -12.57 -4.82
CA LEU A 618 6.08 -13.27 -4.13
C LEU A 618 6.99 -12.24 -3.48
N ARG A 619 7.24 -12.40 -2.18
CA ARG A 619 8.07 -11.50 -1.39
C ARG A 619 9.23 -12.26 -0.75
N SER A 620 10.31 -11.56 -0.52
CA SER A 620 11.47 -12.07 0.20
C SER A 620 12.18 -10.94 0.91
N LEU A 621 12.58 -11.15 2.17
CA LEU A 621 13.31 -10.16 2.97
C LEU A 621 12.63 -8.78 2.99
N GLY A 622 11.31 -8.76 3.16
CA GLY A 622 10.54 -7.51 3.25
C GLY A 622 10.31 -6.77 1.93
N THR A 623 10.73 -7.34 0.77
CA THR A 623 10.54 -6.72 -0.55
C THR A 623 9.76 -7.64 -1.50
N THR A 624 8.99 -7.06 -2.41
CA THR A 624 8.31 -7.81 -3.47
C THR A 624 9.32 -8.18 -4.55
N VAL A 625 9.56 -9.49 -4.72
CA VAL A 625 10.56 -10.02 -5.66
C VAL A 625 9.97 -10.42 -7.00
N ALA A 626 8.70 -10.84 -7.03
CA ALA A 626 8.01 -11.16 -8.27
C ALA A 626 6.51 -10.94 -8.14
N VAL A 627 5.89 -10.66 -9.27
CA VAL A 627 4.43 -10.59 -9.43
C VAL A 627 4.01 -11.57 -10.52
N GLY A 628 2.82 -12.14 -10.41
CA GLY A 628 2.43 -13.14 -11.39
C GLY A 628 0.95 -13.50 -11.36
N VAL A 629 0.65 -14.51 -12.14
CA VAL A 629 -0.71 -15.08 -12.24
C VAL A 629 -0.65 -16.60 -12.20
N VAL A 630 -1.72 -17.20 -11.66
CA VAL A 630 -1.93 -18.65 -11.67
C VAL A 630 -2.31 -19.07 -13.08
N THR A 631 -1.51 -19.91 -13.69
CA THR A 631 -1.78 -20.49 -15.02
C THR A 631 -2.48 -21.84 -14.92
N ARG A 632 -2.20 -22.57 -13.85
CA ARG A 632 -2.82 -23.87 -13.60
C ARG A 632 -2.81 -24.21 -12.11
N VAL A 633 -3.94 -24.73 -11.64
CA VAL A 633 -4.06 -25.33 -10.31
C VAL A 633 -3.70 -26.81 -10.42
N ILE A 634 -2.72 -27.27 -9.64
CA ILE A 634 -2.26 -28.64 -9.66
C ILE A 634 -2.94 -29.36 -8.49
N THR A 635 -4.08 -30.00 -8.77
CA THR A 635 -4.76 -30.82 -7.75
C THR A 635 -3.94 -32.09 -7.51
N ALA A 636 -3.54 -32.32 -6.26
CA ALA A 636 -3.01 -33.62 -5.85
C ALA A 636 -4.12 -34.66 -6.11
N LYS A 637 -3.80 -35.73 -6.87
CA LYS A 637 -4.69 -36.88 -6.91
C LYS A 637 -4.80 -37.36 -5.47
N ARG A 638 -5.94 -37.13 -4.83
CA ARG A 638 -6.26 -37.84 -3.59
C ARG A 638 -6.37 -39.29 -3.96
N ASN A 639 -5.31 -40.09 -3.63
CA ASN A 639 -5.32 -41.57 -3.73
C ASN A 639 -6.32 -42.11 -2.72
#